data_fb15c8a61dd30d746f299873fc6a356e
#
_entry.id   fb15c8a61dd30d746f299873fc6a356e
#
_cell.length_a   1.000
_cell.length_b   1.000
_cell.length_c   1.000
_cell.angle_alpha   90.00
_cell.angle_beta   90.00
_cell.angle_gamma   90.00
#
_symmetry.space_group_name_H-M   'P 1'
#
loop_
_entity.id
_entity.type
_entity.pdbx_description
1 polymer ?
#
loop_
_entity_poly.entity_id
_entity_poly.type
_entity_poly.pdbx_seq_one_letter_code
_entity_poly.pdbx_strand_id
1 'polypeptide(L)'
;MKRRTFLLSGAASGGALLVGWGLMPPRDRMGRRGPLTSADQEVRLNGWIRIAADGRVLLAMNRSEMGQGVHTALPMLVAEQLDIGLDRVHLEQAGPDALYGNVAMFLSALPFHPDAREPGHETRAVRAGRWFVAKLARELGINVTGGSSSIADAWEVLPLAAATARAELLGAAALQWRLPVDELRIVNGIIEHASGVRGHFGEFARQAAALTVSARNIHVKPRDAWQLIGRQPPRTDVPAKVNGRAVFGMDVKPEGLLYAVVRHCPMLGGSAARVDVDATLRRPGVIRVVRLGPMAGATPGVAVVARSTWHALQAARSLDVVWHPPPHDPAVGLLDTQRIDEALAQAARQAQDKAGGVPFHRRGDVDAAEAAAARRHEAVYHAPYLAHATMEPMNCTAQVRDGRVTVWAPTQAPTFAREVAARVAGVDLDAVDLHITLLGGGFGRRLDVDYVAQAVRIAMETGGRPVQLVWPREEDFTHDFYRPAGVAVMRAALDARGRPQALRMTVAGDAITPRWIARNRPAWATRFDAPDKTAAEGFFDLPYDVPHQRIAQQATRSGVPIGYWRSVGHSHHAFFTECFIDELAHEAGQDPVAFRLSLLDKHPRFATVLKLAADKAQWGRPLAPGRARGVALHESFGSIVAEVVEVSLDNGRPRVHRVVCAIDCGTVVHPGI
;
A
#
# COMPACT_ATOMS: atom_id res chain seq x y z
N MET A 1 1.95 31.18 39.36
CA MET A 1 3.09 30.65 38.57
C MET A 1 3.32 31.53 37.36
N LYS A 2 4.57 32.00 37.13
CA LYS A 2 4.89 32.82 35.93
C LYS A 2 4.75 31.94 34.67
N ARG A 3 4.10 32.46 33.62
CA ARG A 3 3.86 31.77 32.34
C ARG A 3 5.09 31.03 31.79
N ARG A 4 6.28 31.58 32.03
CA ARG A 4 7.59 31.02 31.65
C ARG A 4 7.93 29.75 32.43
N THR A 5 7.62 29.71 33.73
CA THR A 5 7.84 28.53 34.60
C THR A 5 6.90 27.41 34.24
N PHE A 6 5.65 27.71 33.88
CA PHE A 6 4.66 26.71 33.40
C PHE A 6 5.11 26.07 32.08
N LEU A 7 5.57 26.87 31.12
CA LEU A 7 6.08 26.39 29.84
C LEU A 7 7.36 25.55 29.99
N LEU A 8 8.29 25.98 30.85
CA LEU A 8 9.52 25.22 31.13
C LEU A 8 9.24 23.92 31.87
N SER A 9 8.30 23.92 32.83
CA SER A 9 7.90 22.69 33.53
C SER A 9 7.16 21.73 32.57
N GLY A 10 6.31 22.24 31.69
CA GLY A 10 5.64 21.46 30.64
C GLY A 10 6.64 20.84 29.65
N ALA A 11 7.64 21.61 29.22
CA ALA A 11 8.69 21.12 28.33
C ALA A 11 9.60 20.08 29.02
N ALA A 12 9.94 20.29 30.31
CA ALA A 12 10.73 19.33 31.07
C ALA A 12 9.98 18.03 31.34
N SER A 13 8.69 18.12 31.70
CA SER A 13 7.82 16.94 31.91
C SER A 13 7.57 16.20 30.58
N GLY A 14 7.33 16.91 29.49
CA GLY A 14 7.21 16.33 28.15
C GLY A 14 8.52 15.66 27.69
N GLY A 15 9.66 16.28 27.97
CA GLY A 15 10.99 15.72 27.71
C GLY A 15 11.26 14.46 28.53
N ALA A 16 10.94 14.46 29.82
CA ALA A 16 11.09 13.29 30.69
C ALA A 16 10.17 12.12 30.27
N LEU A 17 8.93 12.44 29.87
CA LEU A 17 7.99 11.43 29.34
C LEU A 17 8.49 10.84 28.01
N LEU A 18 9.05 11.66 27.12
CA LEU A 18 9.64 11.20 25.86
C LEU A 18 10.88 10.33 26.08
N VAL A 19 11.75 10.71 27.04
CA VAL A 19 12.92 9.90 27.41
C VAL A 19 12.47 8.58 28.07
N GLY A 20 11.53 8.63 29.01
CA GLY A 20 10.95 7.43 29.64
C GLY A 20 10.33 6.50 28.61
N TRP A 21 9.52 7.03 27.69
CA TRP A 21 8.95 6.25 26.59
C TRP A 21 10.04 5.70 25.67
N GLY A 22 11.10 6.49 25.40
CA GLY A 22 12.27 6.05 24.62
C GLY A 22 12.97 4.83 25.24
N LEU A 23 13.07 4.77 26.56
CA LEU A 23 13.73 3.67 27.29
C LEU A 23 12.86 2.40 27.40
N MET A 24 11.53 2.49 27.27
CA MET A 24 10.66 1.32 27.26
C MET A 24 10.93 0.46 26.00
N PRO A 25 10.92 -0.88 26.12
CA PRO A 25 11.03 -1.73 24.94
C PRO A 25 9.84 -1.47 24.00
N PRO A 26 10.03 -1.55 22.66
CA PRO A 26 8.93 -1.44 21.74
C PRO A 26 7.93 -2.59 21.97
N ARG A 27 6.65 -2.35 21.65
CA ARG A 27 5.58 -3.35 21.76
C ARG A 27 5.99 -4.65 21.07
N ASP A 28 5.81 -5.76 21.76
CA ASP A 28 6.07 -7.10 21.24
C ASP A 28 5.12 -7.41 20.07
N ARG A 29 5.66 -8.00 19.01
CA ARG A 29 4.90 -8.44 17.83
C ARG A 29 4.62 -9.94 17.81
N MET A 30 5.13 -10.70 18.78
CA MET A 30 4.87 -12.14 18.85
C MET A 30 3.46 -12.43 19.39
N GLY A 31 2.90 -11.52 20.16
CA GLY A 31 1.63 -11.70 20.82
C GLY A 31 1.72 -12.75 21.92
N ARG A 32 1.43 -12.34 23.13
CA ARG A 32 1.29 -13.30 24.22
C ARG A 32 0.00 -14.10 24.04
N ARG A 33 0.00 -15.31 24.59
CA ARG A 33 -1.12 -16.21 24.79
C ARG A 33 -2.33 -15.44 25.30
N GLY A 34 -3.20 -15.03 24.45
CA GLY A 34 -4.44 -14.34 24.78
C GLY A 34 -5.58 -15.05 24.06
N PRO A 35 -6.82 -14.95 24.51
CA PRO A 35 -7.93 -15.67 23.92
C PRO A 35 -8.20 -15.14 22.52
N LEU A 36 -7.78 -15.87 21.49
CA LEU A 36 -8.62 -16.02 20.32
C LEU A 36 -9.73 -16.96 20.79
N THR A 37 -10.97 -16.70 20.46
CA THR A 37 -12.04 -17.68 20.61
C THR A 37 -11.63 -18.89 19.79
N SER A 38 -10.93 -19.85 20.43
CA SER A 38 -10.59 -21.11 19.79
C SER A 38 -11.87 -21.91 19.69
N ALA A 39 -12.21 -22.39 18.50
CA ALA A 39 -13.01 -23.60 18.38
C ALA A 39 -12.36 -24.66 19.29
N ASP A 40 -13.13 -25.47 20.00
CA ASP A 40 -12.72 -26.31 21.13
C ASP A 40 -11.55 -27.29 20.92
N GLN A 41 -10.85 -27.25 19.78
CA GLN A 41 -9.78 -28.17 19.39
C GLN A 41 -8.50 -27.51 18.85
N GLU A 42 -8.38 -26.18 18.92
CA GLU A 42 -7.22 -25.47 18.43
C GLU A 42 -6.38 -24.92 19.57
N VAL A 43 -5.06 -25.03 19.46
CA VAL A 43 -4.12 -24.57 20.49
C VAL A 43 -3.27 -23.44 19.93
N ARG A 44 -3.29 -22.30 20.61
CA ARG A 44 -2.48 -21.14 20.26
C ARG A 44 -1.08 -21.27 20.83
N LEU A 45 -0.06 -21.23 19.95
CA LEU A 45 1.33 -21.14 20.33
C LEU A 45 1.80 -19.68 20.47
N ASN A 46 1.36 -18.79 19.58
CA ASN A 46 1.62 -17.35 19.64
C ASN A 46 0.51 -16.56 18.92
N GLY A 47 0.65 -15.26 18.77
CA GLY A 47 -0.37 -14.43 18.12
C GLY A 47 -0.58 -14.68 16.60
N TRP A 48 0.31 -15.45 15.98
CA TRP A 48 0.29 -15.73 14.55
C TRP A 48 -0.08 -17.17 14.22
N ILE A 49 0.24 -18.12 15.09
CA ILE A 49 0.17 -19.55 14.82
C ILE A 49 -0.69 -20.27 15.85
N ARG A 50 -1.65 -21.03 15.34
CA ARG A 50 -2.41 -22.03 16.09
C ARG A 50 -2.24 -23.39 15.44
N ILE A 51 -2.36 -24.46 16.24
CA ILE A 51 -2.30 -25.83 15.78
C ILE A 51 -3.64 -26.50 16.06
N ALA A 52 -4.25 -27.07 15.04
CA ALA A 52 -5.47 -27.85 15.15
C ALA A 52 -5.16 -29.27 15.69
N ALA A 53 -6.18 -29.95 16.21
CA ALA A 53 -6.04 -31.30 16.75
C ALA A 53 -5.50 -32.32 15.73
N ASP A 54 -5.77 -32.11 14.43
CA ASP A 54 -5.28 -32.93 13.33
C ASP A 54 -3.87 -32.54 12.83
N GLY A 55 -3.21 -31.60 13.51
CA GLY A 55 -1.87 -31.12 13.20
C GLY A 55 -1.79 -30.06 12.10
N ARG A 56 -2.92 -29.56 11.56
CA ARG A 56 -2.92 -28.42 10.64
C ARG A 56 -2.44 -27.16 11.34
N VAL A 57 -1.74 -26.32 10.60
CA VAL A 57 -1.25 -25.03 11.07
C VAL A 57 -2.21 -23.93 10.59
N LEU A 58 -2.78 -23.17 11.52
CA LEU A 58 -3.60 -22.00 11.20
C LEU A 58 -2.74 -20.74 11.37
N LEU A 59 -2.63 -19.99 10.29
CA LEU A 59 -1.87 -18.74 10.22
C LEU A 59 -2.81 -17.55 10.25
N ALA A 60 -2.63 -16.66 11.21
CA ALA A 60 -3.30 -15.36 11.23
C ALA A 60 -2.76 -14.48 10.08
N MET A 61 -3.57 -14.30 9.04
CA MET A 61 -3.23 -13.51 7.86
C MET A 61 -3.56 -12.05 8.09
N ASN A 62 -2.54 -11.23 8.24
CA ASN A 62 -2.68 -9.81 8.57
C ASN A 62 -2.69 -8.87 7.35
N ARG A 63 -2.67 -9.40 6.14
CA ARG A 63 -2.68 -8.63 4.89
C ARG A 63 -3.85 -9.03 4.02
N SER A 64 -4.45 -8.04 3.36
CA SER A 64 -5.53 -8.26 2.42
C SER A 64 -5.00 -8.81 1.10
N GLU A 65 -5.66 -9.81 0.53
CA GLU A 65 -5.35 -10.37 -0.79
C GLU A 65 -6.17 -9.63 -1.85
N MET A 66 -5.49 -9.00 -2.79
CA MET A 66 -6.09 -8.20 -3.87
C MET A 66 -5.52 -8.56 -5.26
N GLY A 67 -4.96 -9.77 -5.37
CA GLY A 67 -4.35 -10.31 -6.59
C GLY A 67 -2.83 -10.41 -6.55
N GLN A 68 -2.16 -9.77 -5.56
CA GLN A 68 -0.71 -9.70 -5.45
C GLN A 68 -0.06 -10.98 -4.86
N GLY A 69 -0.84 -11.97 -4.41
CA GLY A 69 -0.33 -13.29 -4.02
C GLY A 69 0.18 -13.43 -2.59
N VAL A 70 -0.14 -12.51 -1.67
CA VAL A 70 0.27 -12.59 -0.26
C VAL A 70 -0.27 -13.83 0.44
N HIS A 71 -1.42 -14.36 0.01
CA HIS A 71 -1.99 -15.60 0.54
C HIS A 71 -1.20 -16.86 0.15
N THR A 72 -0.20 -16.74 -0.72
CA THR A 72 0.77 -17.79 -1.01
C THR A 72 2.15 -17.43 -0.44
N ALA A 73 2.64 -16.22 -0.67
CA ALA A 73 4.00 -15.85 -0.32
C ALA A 73 4.23 -15.74 1.20
N LEU A 74 3.27 -15.21 1.98
CA LEU A 74 3.43 -15.13 3.45
C LEU A 74 3.40 -16.51 4.13
N PRO A 75 2.48 -17.45 3.77
CA PRO A 75 2.54 -18.82 4.28
C PRO A 75 3.85 -19.54 3.99
N MET A 76 4.54 -19.24 2.88
CA MET A 76 5.84 -19.84 2.58
C MET A 76 6.87 -19.54 3.68
N LEU A 77 6.84 -18.34 4.29
CA LEU A 77 7.74 -17.98 5.39
C LEU A 77 7.52 -18.84 6.63
N VAL A 78 6.28 -19.24 6.87
CA VAL A 78 5.90 -20.10 8.01
C VAL A 78 6.17 -21.56 7.71
N ALA A 79 5.74 -22.04 6.54
CA ALA A 79 5.91 -23.41 6.09
C ALA A 79 7.40 -23.81 6.04
N GLU A 80 8.27 -22.89 5.56
CA GLU A 80 9.72 -23.06 5.56
C GLU A 80 10.27 -23.36 6.95
N GLN A 81 9.86 -22.60 7.96
CA GLN A 81 10.39 -22.77 9.32
C GLN A 81 9.86 -24.03 10.02
N LEU A 82 8.63 -24.44 9.68
CA LEU A 82 7.97 -25.60 10.30
C LEU A 82 8.23 -26.91 9.56
N ASP A 83 8.98 -26.93 8.47
CA ASP A 83 9.20 -28.10 7.61
C ASP A 83 7.89 -28.77 7.16
N ILE A 84 6.94 -27.96 6.67
CA ILE A 84 5.62 -28.43 6.18
C ILE A 84 5.33 -27.97 4.77
N GLY A 85 4.47 -28.70 4.07
CA GLY A 85 3.92 -28.27 2.80
C GLY A 85 2.93 -27.09 2.97
N LEU A 86 2.75 -26.29 1.92
CA LEU A 86 1.79 -25.18 1.92
C LEU A 86 0.33 -25.65 2.11
N ASP A 87 0.01 -26.87 1.71
CA ASP A 87 -1.29 -27.52 1.90
C ASP A 87 -1.65 -27.75 3.37
N ARG A 88 -0.64 -27.75 4.27
CA ARG A 88 -0.82 -27.86 5.71
C ARG A 88 -1.02 -26.52 6.41
N VAL A 89 -0.83 -25.38 5.72
CA VAL A 89 -1.01 -24.04 6.27
C VAL A 89 -2.37 -23.48 5.84
N HIS A 90 -3.25 -23.32 6.80
CA HIS A 90 -4.58 -22.73 6.59
C HIS A 90 -4.59 -21.28 7.02
N LEU A 91 -5.15 -20.42 6.17
CA LEU A 91 -5.18 -18.98 6.41
C LEU A 91 -6.46 -18.58 7.11
N GLU A 92 -6.33 -17.77 8.13
CA GLU A 92 -7.44 -17.10 8.78
C GLU A 92 -7.20 -15.60 8.77
N GLN A 93 -8.13 -14.85 8.17
CA GLN A 93 -7.96 -13.41 8.06
C GLN A 93 -7.97 -12.79 9.46
N ALA A 94 -6.86 -12.17 9.85
CA ALA A 94 -6.73 -11.47 11.12
C ALA A 94 -7.54 -10.17 11.11
N GLY A 95 -8.16 -9.86 12.23
CA GLY A 95 -8.83 -8.58 12.45
C GLY A 95 -7.86 -7.40 12.58
N PRO A 96 -8.38 -6.20 12.82
CA PRO A 96 -7.59 -4.97 12.94
C PRO A 96 -6.91 -4.82 14.32
N ASP A 97 -6.37 -5.90 14.88
CA ASP A 97 -5.60 -5.85 16.12
C ASP A 97 -4.25 -5.16 15.90
N ALA A 98 -3.81 -4.41 16.91
CA ALA A 98 -2.55 -3.68 16.87
C ALA A 98 -1.31 -4.59 16.75
N LEU A 99 -1.40 -5.87 17.10
CA LEU A 99 -0.36 -6.87 16.89
C LEU A 99 0.04 -6.96 15.40
N TYR A 100 -0.94 -6.82 14.52
CA TYR A 100 -0.82 -6.99 13.08
C TYR A 100 -0.48 -5.72 12.30
N GLY A 101 -0.11 -4.64 13.01
CA GLY A 101 0.27 -3.36 12.43
C GLY A 101 1.40 -3.48 11.40
N ASN A 102 1.39 -2.61 10.39
CA ASN A 102 2.39 -2.59 9.32
C ASN A 102 3.50 -1.58 9.63
N VAL A 103 4.58 -2.04 10.24
CA VAL A 103 5.74 -1.21 10.61
C VAL A 103 6.55 -0.79 9.38
N ALA A 104 6.74 -1.70 8.43
CA ALA A 104 7.56 -1.46 7.25
C ALA A 104 7.02 -0.32 6.37
N MET A 105 5.69 -0.18 6.26
CA MET A 105 5.06 0.91 5.54
C MET A 105 5.40 2.28 6.14
N PHE A 106 5.41 2.40 7.46
CA PHE A 106 5.79 3.66 8.13
C PHE A 106 7.28 3.98 7.95
N LEU A 107 8.14 2.97 7.95
CA LEU A 107 9.57 3.15 7.68
C LEU A 107 9.86 3.60 6.25
N SER A 108 9.07 3.13 5.28
CA SER A 108 9.21 3.54 3.88
C SER A 108 8.79 5.00 3.64
N ALA A 109 7.91 5.55 4.50
CA ALA A 109 7.46 6.94 4.42
C ALA A 109 8.52 7.97 4.87
N LEU A 110 9.65 7.55 5.46
CA LEU A 110 10.72 8.46 5.86
C LEU A 110 11.38 9.13 4.63
N PRO A 111 11.58 10.46 4.65
CA PRO A 111 12.06 11.23 3.51
C PRO A 111 13.59 11.20 3.36
N PHE A 112 14.19 10.04 3.60
CA PHE A 112 15.63 9.87 3.39
C PHE A 112 15.92 9.36 1.98
N HIS A 113 16.95 9.91 1.36
CA HIS A 113 17.47 9.41 0.08
C HIS A 113 17.89 7.93 0.23
N PRO A 114 17.73 7.08 -0.80
CA PRO A 114 18.13 5.67 -0.74
C PRO A 114 19.55 5.44 -0.26
N ASP A 115 20.53 6.21 -0.75
CA ASP A 115 21.95 6.13 -0.36
C ASP A 115 22.16 6.28 1.15
N ALA A 116 21.37 7.14 1.80
CA ALA A 116 21.44 7.34 3.25
C ALA A 116 20.85 6.17 4.06
N ARG A 117 20.20 5.22 3.41
CA ARG A 117 19.58 4.03 4.02
C ARG A 117 20.38 2.74 3.76
N GLU A 118 21.40 2.80 2.90
CA GLU A 118 22.25 1.64 2.62
C GLU A 118 23.02 1.19 3.87
N PRO A 119 23.07 -0.14 4.14
CA PRO A 119 23.82 -0.68 5.26
C PRO A 119 25.30 -0.22 5.22
N GLY A 120 25.78 0.33 6.31
CA GLY A 120 27.14 0.89 6.41
C GLY A 120 27.26 2.38 6.08
N HIS A 121 26.32 2.96 5.35
CA HIS A 121 26.28 4.40 5.03
C HIS A 121 25.28 5.20 5.90
N GLU A 122 24.49 4.52 6.73
CA GLU A 122 23.48 5.17 7.58
C GLU A 122 24.12 6.13 8.60
N THR A 123 23.70 7.38 8.57
CA THR A 123 24.07 8.35 9.62
C THR A 123 23.38 8.03 10.95
N ARG A 124 23.90 8.59 12.06
CA ARG A 124 23.25 8.46 13.38
C ARG A 124 21.80 9.00 13.37
N ALA A 125 21.57 10.09 12.64
CA ALA A 125 20.23 10.71 12.51
C ALA A 125 19.25 9.78 11.77
N VAL A 126 19.67 9.13 10.69
CA VAL A 126 18.86 8.16 9.95
C VAL A 126 18.51 6.97 10.83
N ARG A 127 19.49 6.40 11.54
CA ARG A 127 19.24 5.28 12.48
C ARG A 127 18.27 5.65 13.59
N ALA A 128 18.47 6.82 14.21
CA ALA A 128 17.58 7.31 15.27
C ALA A 128 16.14 7.56 14.74
N GLY A 129 16.00 8.17 13.56
CA GLY A 129 14.71 8.40 12.92
C GLY A 129 14.00 7.09 12.59
N ARG A 130 14.69 6.09 12.02
CA ARG A 130 14.14 4.76 11.74
C ARG A 130 13.70 4.05 13.01
N TRP A 131 14.53 4.08 14.07
CA TRP A 131 14.17 3.49 15.35
C TRP A 131 12.92 4.12 15.96
N PHE A 132 12.84 5.46 15.97
CA PHE A 132 11.70 6.20 16.49
C PHE A 132 10.42 5.87 15.74
N VAL A 133 10.45 5.91 14.40
CA VAL A 133 9.28 5.61 13.57
C VAL A 133 8.87 4.14 13.69
N ALA A 134 9.82 3.20 13.75
CA ALA A 134 9.50 1.78 13.96
C ALA A 134 8.82 1.56 15.31
N LYS A 135 9.28 2.20 16.38
CA LYS A 135 8.67 2.12 17.70
C LYS A 135 7.28 2.72 17.71
N LEU A 136 7.12 3.93 17.15
CA LEU A 136 5.82 4.60 17.04
C LEU A 136 4.81 3.75 16.23
N ALA A 137 5.24 3.17 15.11
CA ALA A 137 4.39 2.31 14.28
C ALA A 137 3.90 1.06 15.03
N ARG A 138 4.76 0.46 15.87
CA ARG A 138 4.38 -0.67 16.75
C ARG A 138 3.35 -0.26 17.79
N GLU A 139 3.48 0.91 18.39
CA GLU A 139 2.51 1.42 19.38
C GLU A 139 1.17 1.76 18.74
N LEU A 140 1.18 2.41 17.57
CA LEU A 140 -0.04 2.73 16.82
C LEU A 140 -0.77 1.48 16.32
N GLY A 141 -0.04 0.43 15.98
CA GLY A 141 -0.60 -0.84 15.56
C GLY A 141 -1.52 -0.76 14.35
N ILE A 142 -1.29 0.19 13.44
CA ILE A 142 -2.15 0.42 12.28
C ILE A 142 -1.97 -0.73 11.26
N ASN A 143 -3.03 -1.50 11.06
CA ASN A 143 -3.05 -2.57 10.07
C ASN A 143 -3.54 -2.01 8.72
N VAL A 144 -2.64 -2.07 7.73
CA VAL A 144 -2.89 -1.66 6.34
C VAL A 144 -2.09 -2.53 5.39
N THR A 145 -2.60 -2.70 4.17
CA THR A 145 -1.93 -3.39 3.07
C THR A 145 -1.62 -2.38 1.97
N GLY A 146 -0.35 -1.98 1.86
CA GLY A 146 0.10 -0.96 0.91
C GLY A 146 1.60 -0.75 0.95
N GLY A 147 2.12 0.11 0.05
CA GLY A 147 3.54 0.50 0.00
C GLY A 147 4.50 -0.65 -0.25
N SER A 148 4.10 -1.70 -0.97
CA SER A 148 4.90 -2.92 -1.24
C SER A 148 5.54 -3.54 0.01
N SER A 149 4.92 -3.39 1.17
CA SER A 149 5.51 -3.66 2.48
C SER A 149 5.13 -5.02 3.07
N SER A 150 4.25 -5.81 2.45
CA SER A 150 3.72 -7.05 3.04
C SER A 150 4.81 -8.06 3.39
N ILE A 151 5.71 -8.35 2.46
CA ILE A 151 6.85 -9.27 2.70
C ILE A 151 7.87 -8.61 3.65
N ALA A 152 8.23 -7.33 3.41
CA ALA A 152 9.21 -6.64 4.23
C ALA A 152 8.80 -6.55 5.71
N ASP A 153 7.50 -6.35 6.00
CA ASP A 153 6.97 -6.31 7.36
C ASP A 153 6.89 -7.70 8.00
N ALA A 154 6.58 -8.72 7.20
CA ALA A 154 6.45 -10.11 7.67
C ALA A 154 7.80 -10.82 7.82
N TRP A 155 8.87 -10.33 7.16
CA TRP A 155 10.16 -10.98 7.01
C TRP A 155 10.83 -11.36 8.34
N GLU A 156 10.70 -10.52 9.36
CA GLU A 156 11.24 -10.81 10.68
C GLU A 156 10.25 -11.57 11.57
N VAL A 157 8.97 -11.18 11.52
CA VAL A 157 7.99 -11.65 12.50
C VAL A 157 7.45 -13.05 12.20
N LEU A 158 7.14 -13.38 10.95
CA LEU A 158 6.56 -14.69 10.62
C LEU A 158 7.58 -15.83 10.75
N PRO A 159 8.83 -15.71 10.25
CA PRO A 159 9.85 -16.73 10.50
C PRO A 159 10.14 -16.91 11.98
N LEU A 160 10.21 -15.83 12.77
CA LEU A 160 10.45 -15.92 14.20
C LEU A 160 9.27 -16.60 14.93
N ALA A 161 8.03 -16.26 14.57
CA ALA A 161 6.83 -16.90 15.13
C ALA A 161 6.79 -18.40 14.83
N ALA A 162 7.14 -18.79 13.61
CA ALA A 162 7.18 -20.19 13.20
C ALA A 162 8.34 -20.95 13.84
N ALA A 163 9.54 -20.35 13.92
CA ALA A 163 10.69 -20.94 14.58
C ALA A 163 10.44 -21.15 16.10
N THR A 164 9.74 -20.21 16.74
CA THR A 164 9.30 -20.34 18.14
C THR A 164 8.35 -21.51 18.30
N ALA A 165 7.31 -21.59 17.46
CA ALA A 165 6.35 -22.69 17.47
C ALA A 165 7.04 -24.04 17.20
N ARG A 166 8.01 -24.09 16.27
CA ARG A 166 8.84 -25.27 16.02
C ARG A 166 9.58 -25.72 17.27
N ALA A 167 10.26 -24.80 17.95
CA ALA A 167 11.03 -25.10 19.15
C ALA A 167 10.13 -25.59 20.30
N GLU A 168 8.95 -25.01 20.45
CA GLU A 168 7.96 -25.43 21.45
C GLU A 168 7.41 -26.83 21.14
N LEU A 169 7.09 -27.14 19.89
CA LEU A 169 6.59 -28.47 19.48
C LEU A 169 7.65 -29.56 19.63
N LEU A 170 8.89 -29.30 19.20
CA LEU A 170 10.00 -30.23 19.38
C LEU A 170 10.32 -30.45 20.87
N GLY A 171 10.31 -29.39 21.68
CA GLY A 171 10.49 -29.47 23.12
C GLY A 171 9.42 -30.31 23.81
N ALA A 172 8.15 -30.16 23.41
CA ALA A 172 7.05 -30.98 23.91
C ALA A 172 7.20 -32.44 23.56
N ALA A 173 7.57 -32.78 22.31
CA ALA A 173 7.83 -34.14 21.88
C ALA A 173 9.03 -34.76 22.63
N ALA A 174 10.12 -34.00 22.79
CA ALA A 174 11.30 -34.40 23.53
C ALA A 174 10.96 -34.79 24.99
N LEU A 175 10.17 -33.96 25.66
CA LEU A 175 9.68 -34.21 27.04
C LEU A 175 8.78 -35.44 27.11
N GLN A 176 7.82 -35.55 26.18
CA GLN A 176 6.88 -36.67 26.16
C GLN A 176 7.57 -38.02 25.87
N TRP A 177 8.51 -38.04 24.95
CA TRP A 177 9.23 -39.24 24.54
C TRP A 177 10.47 -39.52 25.39
N ARG A 178 10.91 -38.55 26.21
CA ARG A 178 12.15 -38.57 26.99
C ARG A 178 13.39 -38.77 26.10
N LEU A 179 13.43 -38.02 24.99
CA LEU A 179 14.49 -38.05 24.01
C LEU A 179 15.17 -36.68 23.91
N PRO A 180 16.45 -36.60 23.53
CA PRO A 180 17.12 -35.32 23.26
C PRO A 180 16.42 -34.58 22.11
N VAL A 181 16.24 -33.27 22.25
CA VAL A 181 15.51 -32.44 21.25
C VAL A 181 16.27 -32.34 19.93
N ASP A 182 17.59 -32.41 19.94
CA ASP A 182 18.48 -32.36 18.79
C ASP A 182 18.50 -33.65 17.95
N GLU A 183 17.98 -34.76 18.47
CA GLU A 183 17.76 -36.00 17.72
C GLU A 183 16.39 -36.03 17.01
N LEU A 184 15.50 -35.05 17.30
CA LEU A 184 14.18 -34.96 16.71
C LEU A 184 14.22 -34.14 15.42
N ARG A 185 13.48 -34.59 14.42
CA ARG A 185 13.29 -33.84 13.17
C ARG A 185 11.82 -33.74 12.82
N ILE A 186 11.50 -32.74 12.02
CA ILE A 186 10.17 -32.55 11.46
C ILE A 186 10.20 -32.88 9.97
N VAL A 187 9.26 -33.71 9.55
CA VAL A 187 9.05 -34.06 8.13
C VAL A 187 7.56 -33.88 7.81
N ASN A 188 7.24 -32.86 7.06
CA ASN A 188 5.88 -32.49 6.66
C ASN A 188 4.85 -32.51 7.82
N GLY A 189 5.20 -31.88 8.95
CA GLY A 189 4.33 -31.75 10.12
C GLY A 189 4.25 -32.98 11.03
N ILE A 190 5.09 -33.96 10.79
CA ILE A 190 5.33 -35.12 11.66
C ILE A 190 6.67 -34.91 12.36
N ILE A 191 6.68 -35.00 13.68
CA ILE A 191 7.91 -35.07 14.47
C ILE A 191 8.30 -36.53 14.55
N GLU A 192 9.54 -36.83 14.26
CA GLU A 192 10.05 -38.19 14.26
C GLU A 192 11.47 -38.31 14.83
N HIS A 193 11.81 -39.50 15.33
CA HIS A 193 13.11 -39.86 15.85
C HIS A 193 13.63 -41.15 15.18
N ALA A 194 14.92 -41.35 15.17
CA ALA A 194 15.57 -42.53 14.58
C ALA A 194 15.12 -43.89 15.17
N SER A 195 14.58 -43.90 16.41
CA SER A 195 13.97 -45.09 17.02
C SER A 195 12.65 -45.54 16.38
N GLY A 196 12.11 -44.77 15.44
CA GLY A 196 10.80 -45.01 14.79
C GLY A 196 9.61 -44.38 15.49
N VAL A 197 9.77 -43.74 16.63
CA VAL A 197 8.69 -43.00 17.27
C VAL A 197 8.36 -41.73 16.43
N ARG A 198 7.09 -41.46 16.24
CA ARG A 198 6.59 -40.29 15.46
C ARG A 198 5.23 -39.82 15.96
N GLY A 199 4.93 -38.56 15.77
CA GLY A 199 3.64 -37.97 16.09
C GLY A 199 3.42 -36.65 15.32
N HIS A 200 2.18 -36.28 15.11
CA HIS A 200 1.85 -35.02 14.41
C HIS A 200 1.75 -33.85 15.39
N PHE A 201 1.83 -32.62 14.90
CA PHE A 201 1.84 -31.40 15.72
C PHE A 201 0.68 -31.31 16.72
N GLY A 202 -0.52 -31.78 16.35
CA GLY A 202 -1.70 -31.72 17.21
C GLY A 202 -1.56 -32.50 18.52
N GLU A 203 -0.75 -33.58 18.51
CA GLU A 203 -0.49 -34.41 19.71
C GLU A 203 0.33 -33.63 20.76
N PHE A 204 1.19 -32.72 20.34
CA PHE A 204 2.12 -31.99 21.20
C PHE A 204 1.66 -30.55 21.50
N ALA A 205 0.69 -30.02 20.75
CA ALA A 205 0.31 -28.60 20.76
C ALA A 205 -0.03 -28.07 22.16
N ARG A 206 -0.80 -28.82 22.95
CA ARG A 206 -1.17 -28.41 24.33
C ARG A 206 0.04 -28.31 25.25
N GLN A 207 0.94 -29.28 25.19
CA GLN A 207 2.16 -29.28 25.99
C GLN A 207 3.12 -28.19 25.49
N ALA A 208 3.26 -28.00 24.17
CA ALA A 208 4.03 -26.94 23.55
C ALA A 208 3.59 -25.55 24.02
N ALA A 209 2.27 -25.30 24.07
CA ALA A 209 1.73 -24.03 24.55
C ALA A 209 2.01 -23.76 26.05
N ALA A 210 2.30 -24.77 26.84
CA ALA A 210 2.69 -24.65 28.24
C ALA A 210 4.20 -24.37 28.42
N LEU A 211 5.01 -24.59 27.41
CA LEU A 211 6.47 -24.36 27.45
C LEU A 211 6.79 -22.88 27.28
N THR A 212 7.88 -22.45 27.92
CA THR A 212 8.50 -21.16 27.67
C THR A 212 9.89 -21.41 27.10
N VAL A 213 10.04 -21.23 25.80
CA VAL A 213 11.34 -21.37 25.15
C VAL A 213 12.09 -20.04 25.25
N SER A 214 13.35 -20.10 25.68
CA SER A 214 14.21 -18.90 25.68
C SER A 214 14.44 -18.41 24.27
N ALA A 215 14.34 -17.11 24.05
CA ALA A 215 14.64 -16.48 22.75
C ALA A 215 16.05 -16.83 22.22
N ARG A 216 16.99 -17.16 23.12
CA ARG A 216 18.34 -17.61 22.75
C ARG A 216 18.38 -18.99 22.06
N ASN A 217 17.36 -19.81 22.26
CA ASN A 217 17.25 -21.16 21.70
C ASN A 217 16.38 -21.19 20.44
N ILE A 218 15.95 -20.04 19.95
CA ILE A 218 15.14 -19.93 18.75
C ILE A 218 16.05 -19.59 17.58
N HIS A 219 16.16 -20.50 16.63
CA HIS A 219 16.96 -20.33 15.44
C HIS A 219 16.06 -20.33 14.20
N VAL A 220 16.03 -19.19 13.49
CA VAL A 220 15.43 -19.09 12.15
C VAL A 220 16.35 -19.79 11.18
N LYS A 221 15.82 -20.64 10.29
CA LYS A 221 16.60 -21.35 9.28
C LYS A 221 17.44 -20.40 8.44
N PRO A 222 18.75 -20.67 8.28
CA PRO A 222 19.60 -19.88 7.41
C PRO A 222 19.27 -20.14 5.93
N ARG A 223 19.73 -19.26 5.05
CA ARG A 223 19.36 -19.26 3.63
C ARG A 223 19.73 -20.54 2.89
N ASP A 224 20.85 -21.15 3.24
CA ASP A 224 21.36 -22.40 2.67
C ASP A 224 20.53 -23.64 3.05
N ALA A 225 19.72 -23.53 4.12
CA ALA A 225 18.78 -24.57 4.55
C ALA A 225 17.36 -24.42 3.98
N TRP A 226 17.09 -23.38 3.16
CA TRP A 226 15.77 -23.15 2.59
C TRP A 226 15.40 -24.20 1.54
N GLN A 227 14.18 -24.70 1.63
CA GLN A 227 13.62 -25.68 0.69
C GLN A 227 12.46 -25.12 -0.12
N LEU A 228 11.70 -24.17 0.44
CA LEU A 228 10.49 -23.60 -0.14
C LEU A 228 10.69 -22.16 -0.61
N ILE A 229 11.34 -21.30 0.19
CA ILE A 229 11.64 -19.92 -0.18
C ILE A 229 12.53 -19.90 -1.43
N GLY A 230 12.16 -19.10 -2.43
CA GLY A 230 12.84 -19.02 -3.73
C GLY A 230 12.34 -20.06 -4.74
N ARG A 231 11.42 -20.94 -4.36
CA ARG A 231 10.71 -21.85 -5.27
C ARG A 231 9.39 -21.25 -5.74
N GLN A 232 8.81 -21.85 -6.78
CA GLN A 232 7.57 -21.40 -7.40
C GLN A 232 6.46 -22.48 -7.25
N PRO A 233 5.97 -22.76 -6.03
CA PRO A 233 4.81 -23.63 -5.88
C PRO A 233 3.57 -23.00 -6.52
N PRO A 234 2.55 -23.78 -6.89
CA PRO A 234 1.27 -23.24 -7.32
C PRO A 234 0.68 -22.29 -6.27
N ARG A 235 0.05 -21.21 -6.71
CA ARG A 235 -0.65 -20.29 -5.81
C ARG A 235 -1.80 -20.99 -5.11
N THR A 236 -1.88 -20.84 -3.78
CA THR A 236 -2.87 -21.49 -2.92
C THR A 236 -4.28 -20.90 -3.10
N ASP A 237 -4.39 -19.64 -3.54
CA ASP A 237 -5.65 -18.90 -3.71
C ASP A 237 -6.31 -19.08 -5.08
N VAL A 238 -5.57 -19.50 -6.10
CA VAL A 238 -6.08 -19.65 -7.48
C VAL A 238 -7.21 -20.67 -7.60
N PRO A 239 -7.15 -21.89 -7.02
CA PRO A 239 -8.22 -22.88 -7.17
C PRO A 239 -9.59 -22.35 -6.73
N ALA A 240 -9.68 -21.62 -5.62
CA ALA A 240 -10.94 -21.04 -5.16
C ALA A 240 -11.43 -19.91 -6.07
N LYS A 241 -10.52 -19.12 -6.63
CA LYS A 241 -10.83 -18.00 -7.53
C LYS A 241 -11.39 -18.46 -8.89
N VAL A 242 -10.85 -19.55 -9.44
CA VAL A 242 -11.26 -20.03 -10.78
C VAL A 242 -12.49 -20.93 -10.77
N ASN A 243 -12.90 -21.45 -9.61
CA ASN A 243 -14.08 -22.33 -9.48
C ASN A 243 -15.28 -21.66 -8.76
N GLY A 244 -15.19 -20.34 -8.50
CA GLY A 244 -16.26 -19.55 -7.89
C GLY A 244 -16.44 -19.72 -6.38
N ARG A 245 -15.53 -20.40 -5.67
CA ARG A 245 -15.58 -20.54 -4.20
C ARG A 245 -14.95 -19.38 -3.45
N ALA A 246 -14.15 -18.56 -4.12
CA ALA A 246 -13.56 -17.37 -3.51
C ALA A 246 -14.67 -16.34 -3.19
N VAL A 247 -14.61 -15.76 -1.99
CA VAL A 247 -15.61 -14.79 -1.52
C VAL A 247 -14.99 -13.38 -1.57
N PHE A 248 -15.43 -12.60 -2.54
CA PHE A 248 -15.13 -11.18 -2.65
C PHE A 248 -16.20 -10.34 -1.92
N GLY A 249 -16.00 -9.03 -1.84
CA GLY A 249 -16.97 -8.15 -1.18
C GLY A 249 -18.37 -8.24 -1.76
N MET A 250 -18.48 -8.34 -3.08
CA MET A 250 -19.77 -8.48 -3.78
C MET A 250 -20.45 -9.85 -3.59
N ASP A 251 -19.71 -10.87 -3.16
CA ASP A 251 -20.24 -12.23 -2.96
C ASP A 251 -20.85 -12.43 -1.57
N VAL A 252 -20.68 -11.47 -0.66
CA VAL A 252 -21.20 -11.55 0.71
C VAL A 252 -22.72 -11.53 0.71
N LYS A 253 -23.35 -12.58 1.26
CA LYS A 253 -24.81 -12.75 1.25
C LYS A 253 -25.35 -13.22 2.61
N PRO A 254 -25.31 -12.38 3.66
CA PRO A 254 -25.93 -12.73 4.93
C PRO A 254 -27.45 -12.83 4.80
N GLU A 255 -28.09 -13.54 5.72
CA GLU A 255 -29.53 -13.73 5.71
C GLU A 255 -30.27 -12.37 5.79
N GLY A 256 -31.33 -12.22 5.03
CA GLY A 256 -32.15 -11.01 4.99
C GLY A 256 -31.50 -9.82 4.27
N LEU A 257 -30.45 -10.06 3.47
CA LEU A 257 -29.71 -9.03 2.73
C LEU A 257 -30.59 -8.11 1.89
N LEU A 258 -30.34 -6.81 2.00
CA LEU A 258 -30.83 -5.75 1.12
C LEU A 258 -29.69 -5.26 0.23
N TYR A 259 -30.03 -4.57 -0.85
CA TYR A 259 -29.07 -4.03 -1.80
C TYR A 259 -29.24 -2.52 -1.93
N ALA A 260 -28.13 -1.80 -1.94
CA ALA A 260 -28.13 -0.36 -2.11
C ALA A 260 -27.23 0.06 -3.27
N VAL A 261 -27.69 1.04 -4.01
CA VAL A 261 -26.92 1.72 -5.06
C VAL A 261 -26.90 3.20 -4.72
N VAL A 262 -25.74 3.83 -4.81
CA VAL A 262 -25.56 5.25 -4.59
C VAL A 262 -25.51 6.01 -5.90
N ARG A 263 -26.02 7.22 -5.90
CA ARG A 263 -25.83 8.26 -6.90
C ARG A 263 -25.26 9.49 -6.19
N HIS A 264 -24.03 9.82 -6.46
CA HIS A 264 -23.35 10.96 -5.87
C HIS A 264 -23.72 12.27 -6.58
N CYS A 265 -23.45 13.38 -5.92
CA CYS A 265 -23.56 14.69 -6.56
C CYS A 265 -22.52 14.77 -7.70
N PRO A 266 -22.95 15.12 -8.93
CA PRO A 266 -22.03 15.21 -10.07
C PRO A 266 -21.01 16.36 -9.95
N MET A 267 -21.23 17.27 -9.00
CA MET A 267 -20.32 18.36 -8.69
C MET A 267 -19.53 18.03 -7.41
N LEU A 268 -18.21 18.05 -7.49
CA LEU A 268 -17.33 17.79 -6.35
C LEU A 268 -17.64 18.79 -5.21
N GLY A 269 -17.92 18.25 -4.02
CA GLY A 269 -18.29 19.06 -2.85
C GLY A 269 -19.73 19.58 -2.84
N GLY A 270 -20.52 19.29 -3.86
CA GLY A 270 -21.94 19.63 -3.90
C GLY A 270 -22.80 18.70 -3.06
N SER A 271 -24.11 18.97 -2.98
CA SER A 271 -25.06 18.21 -2.16
C SER A 271 -26.45 18.09 -2.80
N ALA A 272 -27.27 17.16 -2.31
CA ALA A 272 -28.66 17.02 -2.75
C ALA A 272 -29.55 18.04 -2.05
N ALA A 273 -30.10 18.98 -2.82
CA ALA A 273 -31.08 19.98 -2.34
C ALA A 273 -32.46 19.35 -2.15
N ARG A 274 -32.97 18.76 -3.22
CA ARG A 274 -34.27 18.09 -3.23
C ARG A 274 -34.15 16.71 -3.85
N VAL A 275 -34.88 15.77 -3.28
CA VAL A 275 -34.99 14.40 -3.78
C VAL A 275 -36.47 14.04 -3.81
N ASP A 276 -36.98 13.52 -4.90
CA ASP A 276 -38.32 12.97 -4.96
C ASP A 276 -38.32 11.53 -4.39
N VAL A 277 -38.46 11.51 -3.06
CA VAL A 277 -38.45 10.25 -2.29
C VAL A 277 -39.71 9.43 -2.58
N ASP A 278 -40.88 10.08 -2.63
CA ASP A 278 -42.16 9.39 -2.77
C ASP A 278 -42.32 8.71 -4.12
N ALA A 279 -41.94 9.38 -5.21
CA ALA A 279 -41.92 8.74 -6.53
C ALA A 279 -40.96 7.54 -6.59
N THR A 280 -39.82 7.66 -5.92
CA THR A 280 -38.82 6.58 -5.90
C THR A 280 -39.31 5.37 -5.08
N LEU A 281 -39.96 5.61 -3.92
CA LEU A 281 -40.51 4.54 -3.07
C LEU A 281 -41.63 3.74 -3.75
N ARG A 282 -42.36 4.34 -4.71
CA ARG A 282 -43.39 3.64 -5.50
C ARG A 282 -42.83 2.67 -6.54
N ARG A 283 -41.51 2.69 -6.78
CA ARG A 283 -40.90 1.76 -7.75
C ARG A 283 -40.81 0.34 -7.22
N PRO A 284 -40.92 -0.66 -8.11
CA PRO A 284 -40.86 -2.07 -7.70
C PRO A 284 -39.60 -2.40 -6.90
N GLY A 285 -39.80 -3.07 -5.78
CA GLY A 285 -38.71 -3.58 -4.94
C GLY A 285 -37.94 -2.55 -4.14
N VAL A 286 -38.20 -1.25 -4.29
CA VAL A 286 -37.57 -0.19 -3.48
C VAL A 286 -38.14 -0.22 -2.05
N ILE A 287 -37.27 -0.06 -1.08
CA ILE A 287 -37.59 -0.13 0.36
C ILE A 287 -37.34 1.22 1.01
N ARG A 288 -36.23 1.89 0.66
CA ARG A 288 -35.84 3.15 1.28
C ARG A 288 -34.97 3.99 0.36
N VAL A 289 -35.01 5.30 0.58
CA VAL A 289 -34.10 6.30 -0.01
C VAL A 289 -33.36 6.96 1.14
N VAL A 290 -32.03 7.00 1.10
CA VAL A 290 -31.18 7.52 2.16
C VAL A 290 -30.33 8.67 1.60
N ARG A 291 -30.41 9.84 2.19
CA ARG A 291 -29.51 10.96 1.88
C ARG A 291 -28.18 10.75 2.60
N LEU A 292 -27.09 10.87 1.85
CA LEU A 292 -25.73 10.73 2.34
C LEU A 292 -25.05 12.11 2.35
N GLY A 293 -24.67 12.57 3.53
CA GLY A 293 -23.83 13.77 3.70
C GLY A 293 -22.36 13.47 3.42
N PRO A 294 -21.47 14.47 3.56
CA PRO A 294 -20.03 14.27 3.45
C PRO A 294 -19.54 13.40 4.60
N MET A 295 -18.82 12.31 4.30
CA MET A 295 -18.26 11.40 5.28
C MET A 295 -17.00 10.72 4.75
N ALA A 296 -15.94 10.68 5.53
CA ALA A 296 -14.66 10.08 5.16
C ALA A 296 -14.15 10.52 3.75
N GLY A 297 -14.44 11.74 3.36
CA GLY A 297 -14.06 12.31 2.05
C GLY A 297 -15.00 11.95 0.90
N ALA A 298 -16.03 11.12 1.11
CA ALA A 298 -17.02 10.83 0.07
C ALA A 298 -17.80 12.09 -0.34
N THR A 299 -18.05 12.23 -1.64
CA THR A 299 -18.99 13.21 -2.16
C THR A 299 -20.40 12.88 -1.63
N PRO A 300 -21.18 13.89 -1.19
CA PRO A 300 -22.57 13.69 -0.81
C PRO A 300 -23.39 13.07 -1.94
N GLY A 301 -24.39 12.28 -1.57
CA GLY A 301 -25.20 11.57 -2.56
C GLY A 301 -26.53 11.09 -2.02
N VAL A 302 -27.20 10.27 -2.78
CA VAL A 302 -28.46 9.61 -2.43
C VAL A 302 -28.34 8.13 -2.72
N ALA A 303 -28.59 7.29 -1.72
CA ALA A 303 -28.64 5.84 -1.87
C ALA A 303 -30.10 5.36 -1.99
N VAL A 304 -30.34 4.43 -2.90
CA VAL A 304 -31.60 3.71 -3.03
C VAL A 304 -31.40 2.29 -2.53
N VAL A 305 -32.16 1.89 -1.52
CA VAL A 305 -32.17 0.55 -0.94
C VAL A 305 -33.34 -0.25 -1.51
N ALA A 306 -33.08 -1.45 -2.01
CA ALA A 306 -34.08 -2.30 -2.62
C ALA A 306 -33.85 -3.81 -2.31
N ARG A 307 -34.80 -4.65 -2.76
CA ARG A 307 -34.75 -6.12 -2.57
C ARG A 307 -33.72 -6.83 -3.49
N SER A 308 -33.23 -6.15 -4.51
CA SER A 308 -32.17 -6.65 -5.39
C SER A 308 -31.34 -5.49 -5.94
N THR A 309 -30.10 -5.78 -6.36
CA THR A 309 -29.21 -4.82 -7.03
C THR A 309 -29.86 -4.20 -8.27
N TRP A 310 -30.62 -4.99 -9.05
CA TRP A 310 -31.32 -4.53 -10.23
C TRP A 310 -32.37 -3.45 -9.89
N HIS A 311 -33.23 -3.71 -8.90
CA HIS A 311 -34.22 -2.73 -8.47
C HIS A 311 -33.57 -1.45 -7.93
N ALA A 312 -32.51 -1.58 -7.13
CA ALA A 312 -31.77 -0.43 -6.61
C ALA A 312 -31.15 0.40 -7.76
N LEU A 313 -30.52 -0.26 -8.74
CA LEU A 313 -29.88 0.39 -9.88
C LEU A 313 -30.88 1.11 -10.78
N GLN A 314 -32.01 0.47 -11.13
CA GLN A 314 -33.04 1.09 -11.97
C GLN A 314 -33.68 2.30 -11.28
N ALA A 315 -33.93 2.19 -9.98
CA ALA A 315 -34.48 3.30 -9.21
C ALA A 315 -33.46 4.45 -9.03
N ALA A 316 -32.18 4.14 -8.80
CA ALA A 316 -31.13 5.16 -8.70
C ALA A 316 -30.91 5.92 -10.03
N ARG A 317 -30.95 5.23 -11.17
CA ARG A 317 -30.83 5.86 -12.50
C ARG A 317 -31.95 6.85 -12.80
N SER A 318 -33.15 6.58 -12.33
CA SER A 318 -34.35 7.40 -12.56
C SER A 318 -34.70 8.32 -11.38
N LEU A 319 -33.80 8.43 -10.41
CA LEU A 319 -33.98 9.27 -9.24
C LEU A 319 -34.00 10.76 -9.65
N ASP A 320 -35.08 11.48 -9.33
CA ASP A 320 -35.16 12.92 -9.53
C ASP A 320 -34.50 13.64 -8.35
N VAL A 321 -33.33 14.25 -8.62
CA VAL A 321 -32.54 14.97 -7.63
C VAL A 321 -32.18 16.35 -8.18
N VAL A 322 -32.51 17.38 -7.41
CA VAL A 322 -31.95 18.72 -7.61
C VAL A 322 -30.68 18.83 -6.78
N TRP A 323 -29.57 19.12 -7.44
CA TRP A 323 -28.27 19.24 -6.80
C TRP A 323 -27.94 20.71 -6.52
N HIS A 324 -27.35 20.98 -5.36
CA HIS A 324 -26.68 22.24 -5.07
C HIS A 324 -25.21 22.16 -5.41
N PRO A 325 -24.65 23.19 -6.09
CA PRO A 325 -23.22 23.27 -6.26
C PRO A 325 -22.51 23.42 -4.90
N PRO A 326 -21.20 23.09 -4.83
CA PRO A 326 -20.41 23.39 -3.64
C PRO A 326 -20.42 24.90 -3.35
N PRO A 327 -20.21 25.30 -2.08
CA PRO A 327 -19.94 26.68 -1.78
C PRO A 327 -18.77 27.18 -2.65
N HIS A 328 -18.93 28.36 -3.24
CA HIS A 328 -17.88 28.94 -4.08
C HIS A 328 -16.63 29.21 -3.19
N ASP A 329 -15.54 28.53 -3.47
CA ASP A 329 -14.22 28.84 -2.89
C ASP A 329 -13.43 29.66 -3.93
N PRO A 330 -13.25 30.97 -3.72
CA PRO A 330 -12.51 31.82 -4.66
C PRO A 330 -11.05 31.37 -4.85
N ALA A 331 -10.48 30.66 -3.87
CA ALA A 331 -9.11 30.17 -3.94
C ALA A 331 -8.95 28.97 -4.88
N VAL A 332 -10.01 28.20 -5.09
CA VAL A 332 -10.01 27.00 -5.97
C VAL A 332 -10.56 27.33 -7.36
N GLY A 333 -11.48 28.31 -7.45
CA GLY A 333 -12.13 28.67 -8.71
C GLY A 333 -13.01 27.56 -9.28
N LEU A 334 -13.29 27.62 -10.58
CA LEU A 334 -13.92 26.53 -11.31
C LEU A 334 -12.89 25.46 -11.64
N LEU A 335 -13.19 24.21 -11.30
CA LEU A 335 -12.35 23.06 -11.66
C LEU A 335 -12.42 22.86 -13.18
N ASP A 336 -11.30 23.12 -13.83
CA ASP A 336 -11.09 22.96 -15.27
C ASP A 336 -9.72 22.33 -15.49
N THR A 337 -9.67 21.25 -16.25
CA THR A 337 -8.44 20.45 -16.45
C THR A 337 -7.30 21.28 -17.05
N GLN A 338 -7.60 22.14 -18.02
CA GLN A 338 -6.59 22.97 -18.67
C GLN A 338 -6.02 24.00 -17.68
N ARG A 339 -6.90 24.69 -16.93
CA ARG A 339 -6.47 25.67 -15.91
C ARG A 339 -5.65 25.03 -14.80
N ILE A 340 -6.01 23.81 -14.39
CA ILE A 340 -5.21 23.05 -13.39
C ILE A 340 -3.83 22.75 -13.94
N ASP A 341 -3.74 22.28 -15.18
CA ASP A 341 -2.47 21.95 -15.83
C ASP A 341 -1.58 23.21 -16.00
N GLU A 342 -2.15 24.31 -16.46
CA GLU A 342 -1.48 25.61 -16.56
C GLU A 342 -0.98 26.11 -15.21
N ALA A 343 -1.79 25.99 -14.14
CA ALA A 343 -1.42 26.36 -12.78
C ALA A 343 -0.28 25.50 -12.23
N LEU A 344 -0.31 24.20 -12.49
CA LEU A 344 0.78 23.27 -12.12
C LEU A 344 2.08 23.63 -12.86
N ALA A 345 2.01 23.88 -14.16
CA ALA A 345 3.15 24.28 -14.98
C ALA A 345 3.73 25.62 -14.50
N GLN A 346 2.89 26.59 -14.20
CA GLN A 346 3.32 27.88 -13.64
C GLN A 346 3.98 27.70 -12.27
N ALA A 347 3.39 26.90 -11.38
CA ALA A 347 3.94 26.64 -10.04
C ALA A 347 5.31 25.95 -10.12
N ALA A 348 5.46 24.95 -11.01
CA ALA A 348 6.73 24.28 -11.23
C ALA A 348 7.82 25.24 -11.75
N ARG A 349 7.51 26.06 -12.78
CA ARG A 349 8.44 27.05 -13.33
C ARG A 349 8.86 28.10 -12.29
N GLN A 350 7.90 28.69 -11.58
CA GLN A 350 8.20 29.70 -10.55
C GLN A 350 9.07 29.14 -9.42
N ALA A 351 8.80 27.90 -8.99
CA ALA A 351 9.62 27.23 -7.98
C ALA A 351 11.01 26.86 -8.52
N GLN A 352 11.11 26.49 -9.80
CA GLN A 352 12.38 26.20 -10.47
C GLN A 352 13.28 27.46 -10.53
N ASP A 353 12.75 28.57 -11.03
CA ASP A 353 13.49 29.81 -11.28
C ASP A 353 13.88 30.55 -9.98
N LYS A 354 13.00 30.54 -8.97
CA LYS A 354 13.24 31.19 -7.67
C LYS A 354 13.97 30.30 -6.67
N ALA A 355 14.45 29.13 -7.09
CA ALA A 355 14.93 28.07 -6.19
C ALA A 355 13.96 27.78 -5.04
N GLY A 356 12.65 27.95 -5.30
CA GLY A 356 11.54 27.66 -4.38
C GLY A 356 11.23 26.16 -4.31
N GLY A 357 10.08 25.84 -3.71
CA GLY A 357 9.71 24.46 -3.40
C GLY A 357 10.54 23.86 -2.27
N VAL A 358 10.18 22.67 -1.83
CA VAL A 358 10.89 21.95 -0.78
C VAL A 358 11.90 21.01 -1.42
N PRO A 359 13.22 21.19 -1.18
CA PRO A 359 14.22 20.30 -1.72
C PRO A 359 14.20 18.97 -0.96
N PHE A 360 13.93 17.89 -1.65
CA PHE A 360 14.06 16.52 -1.16
C PHE A 360 15.47 15.96 -1.35
N HIS A 361 16.19 16.46 -2.37
CA HIS A 361 17.60 16.14 -2.57
C HIS A 361 18.39 17.39 -2.97
N ARG A 362 19.56 17.56 -2.35
CA ARG A 362 20.50 18.64 -2.67
C ARG A 362 21.93 18.11 -2.58
N ARG A 363 22.72 18.35 -3.64
CA ARG A 363 24.12 17.96 -3.72
C ARG A 363 24.89 19.01 -4.54
N GLY A 364 26.06 19.43 -4.07
CA GLY A 364 26.91 20.38 -4.77
C GLY A 364 26.29 21.77 -4.98
N ASP A 365 26.79 22.49 -5.98
CA ASP A 365 26.36 23.84 -6.36
C ASP A 365 25.81 23.82 -7.80
N VAL A 366 24.49 23.79 -7.92
CA VAL A 366 23.79 23.72 -9.22
C VAL A 366 23.90 25.05 -9.96
N ASP A 367 23.87 26.20 -9.24
CA ASP A 367 23.91 27.53 -9.85
C ASP A 367 25.26 27.77 -10.54
N ALA A 368 26.37 27.44 -9.86
CA ALA A 368 27.71 27.54 -10.42
C ALA A 368 27.89 26.59 -11.62
N ALA A 369 27.38 25.36 -11.54
CA ALA A 369 27.46 24.39 -12.64
C ALA A 369 26.62 24.80 -13.84
N GLU A 370 25.42 25.36 -13.65
CA GLU A 370 24.60 25.91 -14.74
C GLU A 370 25.29 27.13 -15.42
N ALA A 371 25.95 27.99 -14.63
CA ALA A 371 26.68 29.13 -15.18
C ALA A 371 27.87 28.70 -16.06
N ALA A 372 28.57 27.63 -15.68
CA ALA A 372 29.72 27.08 -16.39
C ALA A 372 29.37 26.10 -17.53
N ALA A 373 28.10 25.79 -17.73
CA ALA A 373 27.66 24.78 -18.68
C ALA A 373 28.00 25.10 -20.14
N ALA A 374 28.55 24.15 -20.89
CA ALA A 374 28.75 24.27 -22.32
C ALA A 374 27.42 24.21 -23.09
N ARG A 375 26.50 23.40 -22.61
CA ARG A 375 25.13 23.25 -23.16
C ARG A 375 24.14 23.11 -22.02
N ARG A 376 22.90 23.50 -22.28
CA ARG A 376 21.77 23.34 -21.34
C ARG A 376 20.63 22.65 -22.08
N HIS A 377 19.96 21.72 -21.39
CA HIS A 377 18.75 21.09 -21.88
C HIS A 377 17.64 21.32 -20.85
N GLU A 378 16.45 21.68 -21.33
CA GLU A 378 15.26 21.85 -20.48
C GLU A 378 14.08 21.15 -21.12
N ALA A 379 13.33 20.40 -20.31
CA ALA A 379 12.10 19.75 -20.72
C ALA A 379 11.00 19.95 -19.68
N VAL A 380 9.76 19.89 -20.15
CA VAL A 380 8.56 19.95 -19.29
C VAL A 380 7.70 18.73 -19.57
N TYR A 381 7.35 18.03 -18.49
CA TYR A 381 6.54 16.81 -18.56
C TYR A 381 5.24 17.01 -17.81
N HIS A 382 4.16 16.45 -18.35
CA HIS A 382 2.81 16.52 -17.80
C HIS A 382 2.25 15.12 -17.55
N ALA A 383 1.53 14.95 -16.46
CA ALA A 383 0.79 13.74 -16.15
C ALA A 383 -0.64 14.07 -15.71
N PRO A 384 -1.67 13.45 -16.32
CA PRO A 384 -3.07 13.71 -15.98
C PRO A 384 -3.47 12.98 -14.69
N TYR A 385 -4.66 13.30 -14.16
CA TYR A 385 -5.33 12.48 -13.16
C TYR A 385 -5.66 11.09 -13.70
N LEU A 386 -5.57 10.06 -12.86
CA LEU A 386 -5.99 8.70 -13.22
C LEU A 386 -6.86 8.08 -12.13
N ALA A 387 -7.95 7.43 -12.54
CA ALA A 387 -8.77 6.61 -11.65
C ALA A 387 -8.10 5.27 -11.35
N HIS A 388 -8.46 4.64 -10.22
CA HIS A 388 -7.94 3.33 -9.83
C HIS A 388 -8.46 2.18 -10.70
N ALA A 389 -9.72 2.26 -11.14
CA ALA A 389 -10.35 1.32 -12.06
C ALA A 389 -10.26 -0.13 -11.59
N THR A 390 -10.55 -0.41 -10.33
CA THR A 390 -10.58 -1.78 -9.80
C THR A 390 -11.63 -2.62 -10.53
N MET A 391 -11.35 -3.91 -10.81
CA MET A 391 -12.33 -4.79 -11.50
C MET A 391 -13.60 -4.96 -10.68
N GLU A 392 -13.48 -5.12 -9.38
CA GLU A 392 -14.58 -5.08 -8.43
C GLU A 392 -14.86 -3.62 -8.04
N PRO A 393 -16.02 -3.03 -8.38
CA PRO A 393 -16.37 -1.66 -7.99
C PRO A 393 -16.40 -1.50 -6.47
N MET A 394 -16.37 -0.25 -5.98
CA MET A 394 -16.47 0.00 -4.55
C MET A 394 -17.76 -0.58 -4.00
N ASN A 395 -17.62 -1.42 -2.97
CA ASN A 395 -18.74 -2.09 -2.32
C ASN A 395 -18.43 -2.36 -0.84
N CYS A 396 -19.47 -2.51 -0.05
CA CYS A 396 -19.38 -2.92 1.35
C CYS A 396 -20.73 -3.45 1.81
N THR A 397 -20.74 -4.54 2.55
CA THR A 397 -21.93 -5.02 3.25
C THR A 397 -21.84 -4.62 4.72
N ALA A 398 -22.91 -4.02 5.25
CA ALA A 398 -22.97 -3.60 6.64
C ALA A 398 -24.31 -3.98 7.29
N GLN A 399 -24.29 -4.25 8.57
CA GLN A 399 -25.46 -4.45 9.43
C GLN A 399 -25.29 -3.66 10.72
N VAL A 400 -26.31 -2.90 11.10
CA VAL A 400 -26.37 -2.19 12.37
C VAL A 400 -27.58 -2.71 13.14
N ARG A 401 -27.33 -3.41 14.24
CA ARG A 401 -28.38 -4.06 15.03
C ARG A 401 -28.01 -4.10 16.50
N ASP A 402 -28.94 -3.75 17.38
CA ASP A 402 -28.81 -3.88 18.83
C ASP A 402 -27.52 -3.24 19.40
N GLY A 403 -27.15 -2.06 18.90
CA GLY A 403 -25.93 -1.34 19.30
C GLY A 403 -24.62 -1.94 18.78
N ARG A 404 -24.68 -2.96 17.91
CA ARG A 404 -23.50 -3.57 17.27
C ARG A 404 -23.49 -3.31 15.76
N VAL A 405 -22.29 -3.29 15.21
CA VAL A 405 -22.06 -3.10 13.78
C VAL A 405 -21.27 -4.28 13.24
N THR A 406 -21.79 -4.95 12.22
CA THR A 406 -21.04 -5.96 11.47
C THR A 406 -20.75 -5.43 10.08
N VAL A 407 -19.50 -5.48 9.66
CA VAL A 407 -19.03 -4.99 8.36
C VAL A 407 -18.30 -6.10 7.62
N TRP A 408 -18.64 -6.33 6.37
CA TRP A 408 -17.88 -7.13 5.41
C TRP A 408 -17.35 -6.20 4.34
N ALA A 409 -16.04 -6.02 4.29
CA ALA A 409 -15.43 -5.03 3.41
C ALA A 409 -14.19 -5.55 2.70
N PRO A 410 -14.10 -5.38 1.38
CA PRO A 410 -12.89 -5.57 0.61
C PRO A 410 -11.97 -4.34 0.81
N THR A 411 -11.23 -4.30 1.92
CA THR A 411 -10.45 -3.12 2.33
C THR A 411 -8.95 -3.40 2.45
N GLN A 412 -8.12 -2.43 2.05
CA GLN A 412 -6.68 -2.40 2.33
C GLN A 412 -6.37 -1.80 3.72
N ALA A 413 -7.35 -1.20 4.39
CA ALA A 413 -7.18 -0.41 5.59
C ALA A 413 -8.12 -0.84 6.73
N PRO A 414 -7.97 -2.09 7.25
CA PRO A 414 -8.89 -2.64 8.26
C PRO A 414 -9.04 -1.77 9.51
N THR A 415 -7.95 -1.19 10.02
CA THR A 415 -8.00 -0.30 11.19
C THR A 415 -8.91 0.89 10.94
N PHE A 416 -8.76 1.55 9.79
CA PHE A 416 -9.58 2.72 9.45
C PHE A 416 -11.03 2.35 9.10
N ALA A 417 -11.25 1.17 8.50
CA ALA A 417 -12.59 0.65 8.23
C ALA A 417 -13.38 0.42 9.53
N ARG A 418 -12.75 -0.18 10.53
CA ARG A 418 -13.35 -0.37 11.86
C ARG A 418 -13.65 0.97 12.54
N GLU A 419 -12.69 1.89 12.51
CA GLU A 419 -12.83 3.21 13.12
C GLU A 419 -13.92 4.07 12.48
N VAL A 420 -14.03 4.06 11.16
CA VAL A 420 -15.08 4.81 10.46
C VAL A 420 -16.45 4.20 10.72
N ALA A 421 -16.56 2.87 10.78
CA ALA A 421 -17.81 2.18 11.10
C ALA A 421 -18.31 2.54 12.50
N ALA A 422 -17.42 2.50 13.50
CA ALA A 422 -17.74 2.91 14.89
C ALA A 422 -18.19 4.37 14.95
N ARG A 423 -17.44 5.27 14.31
CA ARG A 423 -17.73 6.71 14.30
C ARG A 423 -19.06 7.03 13.63
N VAL A 424 -19.39 6.40 12.50
CA VAL A 424 -20.63 6.65 11.76
C VAL A 424 -21.84 6.11 12.51
N ALA A 425 -21.71 4.93 13.12
CA ALA A 425 -22.78 4.31 13.91
C ALA A 425 -22.93 4.89 15.31
N GLY A 426 -21.94 5.65 15.81
CA GLY A 426 -21.94 6.22 17.15
C GLY A 426 -21.76 5.16 18.25
N VAL A 427 -20.95 4.14 18.00
CA VAL A 427 -20.66 3.03 18.94
C VAL A 427 -19.16 2.94 19.26
N ASP A 428 -18.84 2.20 20.32
CA ASP A 428 -17.44 1.90 20.66
C ASP A 428 -16.80 0.94 19.63
N LEU A 429 -15.48 0.97 19.54
CA LEU A 429 -14.73 0.08 18.62
C LEU A 429 -15.03 -1.40 18.87
N ASP A 430 -15.21 -1.81 20.12
CA ASP A 430 -15.47 -3.21 20.50
C ASP A 430 -16.88 -3.68 20.10
N ALA A 431 -17.76 -2.77 19.74
CA ALA A 431 -19.06 -3.08 19.16
C ALA A 431 -19.03 -3.30 17.65
N VAL A 432 -17.86 -3.18 17.01
CA VAL A 432 -17.68 -3.34 15.56
C VAL A 432 -16.96 -4.64 15.25
N ASP A 433 -17.65 -5.55 14.57
CA ASP A 433 -17.10 -6.77 13.96
C ASP A 433 -16.78 -6.51 12.49
N LEU A 434 -15.50 -6.56 12.12
CA LEU A 434 -15.03 -6.35 10.76
C LEU A 434 -14.53 -7.65 10.15
N HIS A 435 -15.17 -8.07 9.07
CA HIS A 435 -14.77 -9.19 8.22
C HIS A 435 -14.13 -8.66 6.95
N ILE A 436 -12.87 -8.99 6.73
CA ILE A 436 -12.11 -8.59 5.54
C ILE A 436 -12.31 -9.68 4.49
N THR A 437 -12.84 -9.32 3.33
CA THR A 437 -13.03 -10.25 2.21
C THR A 437 -11.82 -10.22 1.27
N LEU A 438 -11.79 -11.09 0.27
CA LEU A 438 -10.91 -10.91 -0.88
C LEU A 438 -11.30 -9.62 -1.63
N LEU A 439 -10.31 -8.98 -2.23
CA LEU A 439 -10.49 -7.75 -2.99
C LEU A 439 -10.31 -8.02 -4.49
N GLY A 440 -11.27 -7.63 -5.30
CA GLY A 440 -11.19 -7.66 -6.77
C GLY A 440 -10.38 -6.50 -7.33
N GLY A 441 -9.16 -6.32 -6.79
CA GLY A 441 -8.28 -5.19 -7.02
C GLY A 441 -8.39 -4.13 -5.93
N GLY A 442 -7.32 -3.40 -5.72
CA GLY A 442 -7.26 -2.30 -4.74
C GLY A 442 -6.52 -1.10 -5.29
N PHE A 443 -5.26 -1.31 -5.69
CA PHE A 443 -4.37 -0.33 -6.30
C PHE A 443 -4.17 0.97 -5.50
N GLY A 444 -4.56 0.96 -4.21
CA GLY A 444 -4.57 2.12 -3.33
C GLY A 444 -5.98 2.66 -3.02
N ARG A 445 -6.97 2.47 -3.90
CA ARG A 445 -8.34 2.96 -3.73
C ARG A 445 -8.97 2.53 -2.39
N ARG A 446 -8.71 1.29 -1.99
CA ARG A 446 -9.29 0.69 -0.78
C ARG A 446 -8.48 0.98 0.50
N LEU A 447 -7.50 1.91 0.43
CA LEU A 447 -6.92 2.59 1.59
C LEU A 447 -7.85 3.70 2.12
N ASP A 448 -8.77 4.17 1.30
CA ASP A 448 -9.87 5.05 1.70
C ASP A 448 -11.09 4.21 2.11
N VAL A 449 -11.86 4.72 3.08
CA VAL A 449 -12.94 3.98 3.75
C VAL A 449 -14.31 4.68 3.61
N ASP A 450 -14.43 5.54 2.61
CA ASP A 450 -15.62 6.30 2.27
C ASP A 450 -16.83 5.41 1.96
N TYR A 451 -16.64 4.36 1.15
CA TYR A 451 -17.69 3.38 0.82
C TYR A 451 -18.13 2.55 2.05
N VAL A 452 -17.22 2.31 3.01
CA VAL A 452 -17.58 1.67 4.30
C VAL A 452 -18.44 2.61 5.13
N ALA A 453 -18.06 3.89 5.24
CA ALA A 453 -18.85 4.91 5.93
C ALA A 453 -20.27 5.01 5.38
N GLN A 454 -20.41 5.05 4.05
CA GLN A 454 -21.70 5.09 3.38
C GLN A 454 -22.54 3.83 3.64
N ALA A 455 -21.95 2.63 3.55
CA ALA A 455 -22.65 1.38 3.80
C ALA A 455 -23.19 1.30 5.23
N VAL A 456 -22.38 1.69 6.23
CA VAL A 456 -22.83 1.73 7.64
C VAL A 456 -23.95 2.75 7.83
N ARG A 457 -23.82 3.97 7.25
CA ARG A 457 -24.87 4.98 7.31
C ARG A 457 -26.19 4.49 6.71
N ILE A 458 -26.14 3.77 5.61
CA ILE A 458 -27.32 3.15 4.99
C ILE A 458 -27.89 2.06 5.89
N ALA A 459 -27.04 1.21 6.47
CA ALA A 459 -27.46 0.12 7.35
C ALA A 459 -28.21 0.59 8.60
N MET A 460 -27.92 1.78 9.11
CA MET A 460 -28.66 2.39 10.23
C MET A 460 -30.15 2.65 9.89
N GLU A 461 -30.50 2.70 8.62
CA GLU A 461 -31.87 2.96 8.13
C GLU A 461 -32.63 1.68 7.71
N THR A 462 -32.02 0.48 7.87
CA THR A 462 -32.59 -0.78 7.37
C THR A 462 -33.32 -1.61 8.42
N GLY A 463 -33.49 -1.07 9.65
CA GLY A 463 -34.18 -1.78 10.72
C GLY A 463 -33.48 -3.07 11.18
N GLY A 464 -32.15 -3.06 11.23
CA GLY A 464 -31.35 -4.21 11.65
C GLY A 464 -31.06 -5.25 10.57
N ARG A 465 -31.55 -5.05 9.35
CA ARG A 465 -31.23 -5.93 8.20
C ARG A 465 -29.89 -5.56 7.59
N PRO A 466 -29.09 -6.54 7.13
CA PRO A 466 -27.86 -6.25 6.42
C PRO A 466 -28.15 -5.59 5.06
N VAL A 467 -27.28 -4.70 4.63
CA VAL A 467 -27.35 -4.03 3.33
C VAL A 467 -26.00 -4.07 2.63
N GLN A 468 -25.98 -4.47 1.37
CA GLN A 468 -24.82 -4.40 0.48
C GLN A 468 -24.92 -3.14 -0.37
N LEU A 469 -24.02 -2.20 -0.13
CA LEU A 469 -23.81 -1.04 -1.01
C LEU A 469 -22.88 -1.44 -2.15
N VAL A 470 -23.29 -1.12 -3.38
CA VAL A 470 -22.45 -1.25 -4.59
C VAL A 470 -22.48 0.08 -5.34
N TRP A 471 -21.31 0.61 -5.64
CA TRP A 471 -21.21 1.76 -6.54
C TRP A 471 -21.31 1.29 -7.99
N PRO A 472 -22.17 1.88 -8.83
CA PRO A 472 -22.09 1.68 -10.28
C PRO A 472 -20.69 2.04 -10.79
N ARG A 473 -20.28 1.45 -11.90
CA ARG A 473 -18.96 1.73 -12.48
C ARG A 473 -18.77 3.20 -12.82
N GLU A 474 -19.81 3.87 -13.27
CA GLU A 474 -19.81 5.29 -13.56
C GLU A 474 -19.52 6.13 -12.30
N GLU A 475 -20.13 5.76 -11.17
CA GLU A 475 -19.88 6.40 -9.88
C GLU A 475 -18.46 6.14 -9.36
N ASP A 476 -17.96 4.90 -9.53
CA ASP A 476 -16.62 4.50 -9.12
C ASP A 476 -15.52 5.28 -9.86
N PHE A 477 -15.70 5.54 -11.15
CA PHE A 477 -14.75 6.32 -11.95
C PHE A 477 -14.85 7.84 -11.70
N THR A 478 -16.04 8.37 -11.49
CA THR A 478 -16.26 9.81 -11.38
C THR A 478 -16.14 10.36 -9.95
N HIS A 479 -16.08 9.48 -8.96
CA HIS A 479 -15.97 9.84 -7.53
C HIS A 479 -14.79 9.14 -6.83
N ASP A 480 -13.73 8.89 -7.57
CA ASP A 480 -12.50 8.29 -7.06
C ASP A 480 -11.65 9.30 -6.26
N PHE A 481 -10.67 8.81 -5.53
CA PHE A 481 -9.53 9.58 -5.04
C PHE A 481 -8.36 9.37 -6.01
N TYR A 482 -8.28 10.22 -7.01
CA TYR A 482 -7.44 10.01 -8.18
C TYR A 482 -5.94 10.01 -7.87
N ARG A 483 -5.14 9.37 -8.71
CA ARG A 483 -3.72 9.67 -8.80
C ARG A 483 -3.59 11.16 -9.14
N PRO A 484 -2.80 11.96 -8.39
CA PRO A 484 -2.61 13.36 -8.68
C PRO A 484 -2.13 13.60 -10.11
N ALA A 485 -2.59 14.71 -10.71
CA ALA A 485 -1.88 15.28 -11.84
C ALA A 485 -0.55 15.88 -11.37
N GLY A 486 0.43 15.97 -12.26
CA GLY A 486 1.73 16.54 -11.95
C GLY A 486 2.38 17.15 -13.17
N VAL A 487 3.12 18.25 -12.96
CA VAL A 487 3.95 18.87 -13.99
C VAL A 487 5.36 19.01 -13.45
N ALA A 488 6.35 18.50 -14.20
CA ALA A 488 7.76 18.64 -13.87
C ALA A 488 8.46 19.57 -14.86
N VAL A 489 9.27 20.48 -14.34
CA VAL A 489 10.25 21.26 -15.10
C VAL A 489 11.62 20.71 -14.76
N MET A 490 12.35 20.23 -15.75
CA MET A 490 13.63 19.56 -15.60
C MET A 490 14.68 20.26 -16.44
N ARG A 491 15.81 20.58 -15.83
CA ARG A 491 16.92 21.29 -16.46
C ARG A 491 18.22 20.56 -16.17
N ALA A 492 19.05 20.36 -17.19
CA ALA A 492 20.39 19.79 -17.09
C ALA A 492 21.43 20.76 -17.64
N ALA A 493 22.56 20.85 -16.95
CA ALA A 493 23.76 21.49 -17.42
C ALA A 493 24.72 20.40 -17.91
N LEU A 494 25.17 20.50 -19.19
CA LEU A 494 26.03 19.53 -19.84
C LEU A 494 27.42 20.13 -20.11
N ASP A 495 28.46 19.31 -19.98
CA ASP A 495 29.80 19.66 -20.43
C ASP A 495 29.93 19.57 -21.95
N ALA A 496 31.12 19.87 -22.48
CA ALA A 496 31.40 19.83 -23.93
C ALA A 496 31.26 18.42 -24.54
N ARG A 497 31.33 17.37 -23.71
CA ARG A 497 31.17 15.96 -24.12
C ARG A 497 29.72 15.46 -23.98
N GLY A 498 28.80 16.33 -23.56
CA GLY A 498 27.40 15.98 -23.31
C GLY A 498 27.15 15.26 -21.98
N ARG A 499 28.15 15.18 -21.08
CA ARG A 499 27.95 14.57 -19.77
C ARG A 499 27.25 15.54 -18.83
N PRO A 500 26.18 15.13 -18.11
CA PRO A 500 25.48 16.00 -17.17
C PRO A 500 26.37 16.34 -15.96
N GLN A 501 26.50 17.64 -15.70
CA GLN A 501 27.21 18.20 -14.57
C GLN A 501 26.25 18.66 -13.48
N ALA A 502 25.04 19.10 -13.86
CA ALA A 502 24.01 19.48 -12.91
C ALA A 502 22.62 19.06 -13.37
N LEU A 503 21.77 18.75 -12.38
CA LEU A 503 20.33 18.57 -12.54
C LEU A 503 19.59 19.53 -11.60
N ARG A 504 18.70 20.34 -12.17
CA ARG A 504 17.73 21.14 -11.45
C ARG A 504 16.34 20.69 -11.86
N MET A 505 15.62 20.07 -10.95
CA MET A 505 14.34 19.44 -11.25
C MET A 505 13.31 19.87 -10.20
N THR A 506 12.15 20.30 -10.68
CA THR A 506 11.04 20.70 -9.81
C THR A 506 9.74 20.08 -10.33
N VAL A 507 9.03 19.37 -9.46
CA VAL A 507 7.69 18.85 -9.74
C VAL A 507 6.66 19.62 -8.94
N ALA A 508 5.57 20.04 -9.58
CA ALA A 508 4.37 20.59 -8.94
C ALA A 508 3.25 19.55 -8.96
N GLY A 509 2.58 19.39 -7.85
CA GLY A 509 1.45 18.47 -7.69
C GLY A 509 0.88 18.52 -6.28
N ASP A 510 -0.34 18.03 -6.12
CA ASP A 510 -1.02 18.01 -4.84
C ASP A 510 -0.38 16.98 -3.89
N ALA A 511 -0.20 17.37 -2.62
CA ALA A 511 0.31 16.50 -1.57
C ALA A 511 -0.73 15.43 -1.20
N ILE A 512 -0.35 14.15 -1.26
CA ILE A 512 -1.25 13.00 -1.09
C ILE A 512 -1.52 12.74 0.39
N THR A 513 -0.47 12.57 1.18
CA THR A 513 -0.54 12.18 2.60
C THR A 513 -1.36 13.16 3.45
N PRO A 514 -1.18 14.48 3.37
CA PRO A 514 -2.01 15.42 4.13
C PRO A 514 -3.49 15.34 3.78
N ARG A 515 -3.84 15.13 2.51
CA ARG A 515 -5.23 14.96 2.06
C ARG A 515 -5.84 13.67 2.59
N TRP A 516 -5.09 12.58 2.52
CA TRP A 516 -5.53 11.29 3.03
C TRP A 516 -5.74 11.32 4.56
N ILE A 517 -4.83 11.94 5.31
CA ILE A 517 -4.96 12.13 6.76
C ILE A 517 -6.20 12.97 7.08
N ALA A 518 -6.42 14.05 6.37
CA ALA A 518 -7.55 14.96 6.63
C ALA A 518 -8.91 14.26 6.56
N ARG A 519 -9.09 13.29 5.66
CA ARG A 519 -10.37 12.55 5.53
C ARG A 519 -10.47 11.30 6.40
N ASN A 520 -9.37 10.61 6.64
CA ASN A 520 -9.38 9.35 7.41
C ASN A 520 -9.09 9.55 8.90
N ARG A 521 -8.28 10.55 9.26
CA ARG A 521 -7.91 10.92 10.63
C ARG A 521 -8.05 12.44 10.84
N PRO A 522 -9.27 13.00 10.82
CA PRO A 522 -9.48 14.45 10.90
C PRO A 522 -8.82 15.12 12.12
N ALA A 523 -8.74 14.41 13.24
CA ALA A 523 -8.08 14.90 14.46
C ALA A 523 -6.56 15.14 14.27
N TRP A 524 -5.93 14.52 13.27
CA TRP A 524 -4.50 14.67 12.94
C TRP A 524 -4.29 15.62 11.75
N ALA A 525 -5.38 16.15 11.17
CA ALA A 525 -5.29 17.05 10.02
C ALA A 525 -4.59 18.34 10.39
N THR A 526 -3.65 18.76 9.56
CA THR A 526 -3.01 20.06 9.64
C THR A 526 -3.66 21.05 8.69
N ARG A 527 -3.63 22.36 9.02
CA ARG A 527 -4.12 23.42 8.13
C ARG A 527 -3.15 23.71 6.98
N PHE A 528 -1.93 23.19 7.05
CA PHE A 528 -0.88 23.42 6.07
C PHE A 528 -0.54 22.12 5.35
N ASP A 529 -0.28 22.21 4.07
CA ASP A 529 0.28 21.12 3.29
C ASP A 529 1.76 20.98 3.64
N ALA A 530 2.08 19.99 4.46
CA ALA A 530 3.46 19.64 4.72
C ALA A 530 4.13 19.07 3.46
N PRO A 531 5.46 19.19 3.32
CA PRO A 531 6.20 18.47 2.29
C PRO A 531 5.85 16.99 2.33
N ASP A 532 5.51 16.43 1.18
CA ASP A 532 5.02 15.07 1.07
C ASP A 532 6.00 14.21 0.27
N LYS A 533 6.71 13.35 0.98
CA LYS A 533 7.65 12.40 0.36
C LYS A 533 6.94 11.55 -0.71
N THR A 534 5.70 11.15 -0.46
CA THR A 534 4.96 10.29 -1.39
C THR A 534 4.59 10.98 -2.70
N ALA A 535 4.51 12.32 -2.69
CA ALA A 535 4.33 13.13 -3.90
C ALA A 535 5.66 13.51 -4.59
N ALA A 536 6.81 13.11 -4.04
CA ALA A 536 8.13 13.39 -4.59
C ALA A 536 8.95 12.13 -4.91
N GLU A 537 8.56 10.97 -4.38
CA GLU A 537 9.26 9.70 -4.61
C GLU A 537 9.29 9.29 -6.09
N GLY A 538 10.37 8.66 -6.51
CA GLY A 538 10.65 8.38 -7.92
C GLY A 538 11.19 9.57 -8.70
N PHE A 539 11.29 10.74 -8.06
CA PHE A 539 11.82 11.96 -8.67
C PHE A 539 13.11 12.43 -8.00
N PHE A 540 13.23 12.34 -6.68
CA PHE A 540 14.40 12.79 -5.94
C PHE A 540 15.42 11.67 -5.65
N ASP A 541 15.04 10.42 -5.82
CA ASP A 541 15.77 9.21 -5.47
C ASP A 541 16.36 8.50 -6.70
N LEU A 542 16.87 9.30 -7.64
CA LEU A 542 17.49 8.81 -8.88
C LEU A 542 18.85 8.15 -8.61
N PRO A 543 19.18 7.03 -9.29
CA PRO A 543 20.47 6.35 -9.13
C PRO A 543 21.62 7.00 -9.91
N TYR A 544 21.34 8.01 -10.74
CA TYR A 544 22.33 8.60 -11.65
C TYR A 544 23.29 9.54 -10.95
N ASP A 545 24.59 9.26 -11.04
CA ASP A 545 25.64 10.06 -10.43
C ASP A 545 25.92 11.33 -11.23
N VAL A 546 25.20 12.40 -10.87
CA VAL A 546 25.42 13.74 -11.40
C VAL A 546 25.98 14.60 -10.26
N PRO A 547 27.12 15.33 -10.46
CA PRO A 547 27.82 16.01 -9.38
C PRO A 547 26.99 17.04 -8.61
N HIS A 548 26.15 17.81 -9.29
CA HIS A 548 25.35 18.87 -8.71
C HIS A 548 23.86 18.60 -8.93
N GLN A 549 23.09 18.50 -7.86
CA GLN A 549 21.66 18.19 -7.94
C GLN A 549 20.85 19.07 -7.02
N ARG A 550 19.72 19.58 -7.52
CA ARG A 550 18.66 20.18 -6.73
C ARG A 550 17.33 19.65 -7.24
N ILE A 551 16.71 18.80 -6.44
CA ILE A 551 15.43 18.15 -6.79
C ILE A 551 14.41 18.57 -5.73
N ALA A 552 13.33 19.21 -6.15
CA ALA A 552 12.35 19.82 -5.26
C ALA A 552 10.91 19.49 -5.65
N GLN A 553 10.03 19.53 -4.66
CA GLN A 553 8.58 19.47 -4.86
C GLN A 553 7.94 20.81 -4.50
N GLN A 554 7.03 21.27 -5.34
CA GLN A 554 6.13 22.38 -5.09
C GLN A 554 4.72 21.81 -4.83
N ALA A 555 4.30 21.80 -3.57
CA ALA A 555 2.95 21.38 -3.23
C ALA A 555 1.92 22.38 -3.74
N THR A 556 0.82 21.87 -4.32
CA THR A 556 -0.31 22.65 -4.84
C THR A 556 -1.62 22.20 -4.20
N ARG A 557 -2.70 22.88 -4.55
CA ARG A 557 -4.07 22.55 -4.14
C ARG A 557 -5.02 22.75 -5.29
N SER A 558 -5.26 21.69 -6.06
CA SER A 558 -6.16 21.74 -7.22
C SER A 558 -7.65 21.70 -6.85
N GLY A 559 -7.98 21.16 -5.67
CA GLY A 559 -9.37 20.91 -5.27
C GLY A 559 -9.94 19.57 -5.75
N VAL A 560 -9.25 18.85 -6.63
CA VAL A 560 -9.63 17.50 -7.05
C VAL A 560 -9.33 16.50 -5.93
N PRO A 561 -10.24 15.57 -5.58
CA PRO A 561 -9.97 14.52 -4.63
C PRO A 561 -8.85 13.61 -5.13
N ILE A 562 -7.79 13.46 -4.33
CA ILE A 562 -6.64 12.63 -4.67
C ILE A 562 -6.35 11.60 -3.58
N GLY A 563 -5.72 10.48 -3.96
CA GLY A 563 -5.34 9.40 -3.05
C GLY A 563 -4.08 8.67 -3.46
N TYR A 564 -3.78 7.61 -2.71
CA TYR A 564 -2.66 6.72 -3.03
C TYR A 564 -3.05 5.81 -4.20
N TRP A 565 -2.46 6.07 -5.36
CA TRP A 565 -2.60 5.23 -6.54
C TRP A 565 -1.37 4.32 -6.68
N ARG A 566 -1.51 3.12 -7.25
CA ARG A 566 -0.43 2.14 -7.45
C ARG A 566 0.88 2.82 -7.87
N SER A 567 1.96 2.51 -7.13
CA SER A 567 3.30 3.12 -7.20
C SER A 567 3.41 4.62 -6.83
N VAL A 568 2.30 5.26 -6.41
CA VAL A 568 2.28 6.62 -5.84
C VAL A 568 3.02 7.63 -6.75
N GLY A 569 4.03 8.38 -6.25
CA GLY A 569 4.86 9.28 -7.02
C GLY A 569 5.66 8.61 -8.13
N HIS A 570 6.19 7.41 -7.88
CA HIS A 570 6.93 6.63 -8.88
C HIS A 570 6.15 6.40 -10.19
N SER A 571 4.81 6.42 -10.15
CA SER A 571 3.94 6.19 -11.31
C SER A 571 4.27 7.08 -12.52
N HIS A 572 4.33 8.39 -12.30
CA HIS A 572 4.58 9.37 -13.37
C HIS A 572 6.01 9.90 -13.36
N HIS A 573 6.67 9.89 -12.20
CA HIS A 573 8.05 10.35 -12.12
C HIS A 573 9.02 9.44 -12.87
N ALA A 574 8.79 8.12 -12.90
CA ALA A 574 9.57 7.23 -13.74
C ALA A 574 9.52 7.63 -15.21
N PHE A 575 8.34 8.00 -15.73
CA PHE A 575 8.19 8.54 -17.07
C PHE A 575 8.97 9.85 -17.25
N PHE A 576 8.82 10.81 -16.35
CA PHE A 576 9.50 12.09 -16.45
C PHE A 576 11.02 11.95 -16.46
N THR A 577 11.54 11.19 -15.48
CA THR A 577 12.98 11.07 -15.28
C THR A 577 13.64 10.26 -16.39
N GLU A 578 13.05 9.13 -16.78
CA GLU A 578 13.67 8.25 -17.78
C GLU A 578 13.58 8.81 -19.21
N CYS A 579 12.48 9.52 -19.55
CA CYS A 579 12.43 10.26 -20.82
C CYS A 579 13.44 11.41 -20.84
N PHE A 580 13.61 12.13 -19.73
CA PHE A 580 14.61 13.19 -19.65
C PHE A 580 16.04 12.66 -19.81
N ILE A 581 16.35 11.51 -19.20
CA ILE A 581 17.66 10.85 -19.39
C ILE A 581 17.87 10.40 -20.86
N ASP A 582 16.81 9.95 -21.54
CA ASP A 582 16.87 9.63 -22.98
C ASP A 582 17.15 10.87 -23.83
N GLU A 583 16.51 12.01 -23.52
CA GLU A 583 16.77 13.27 -24.21
C GLU A 583 18.23 13.72 -24.00
N LEU A 584 18.77 13.58 -22.78
CA LEU A 584 20.18 13.88 -22.50
C LEU A 584 21.13 12.96 -23.28
N ALA A 585 20.81 11.67 -23.39
CA ALA A 585 21.59 10.73 -24.18
C ALA A 585 21.60 11.11 -25.67
N HIS A 586 20.43 11.53 -26.18
CA HIS A 586 20.29 12.03 -27.58
C HIS A 586 21.12 13.31 -27.80
N GLU A 587 21.02 14.30 -26.92
CA GLU A 587 21.81 15.53 -26.94
C GLU A 587 23.32 15.27 -26.88
N ALA A 588 23.74 14.22 -26.20
CA ALA A 588 25.11 13.77 -26.11
C ALA A 588 25.56 12.95 -27.36
N GLY A 589 24.63 12.57 -28.24
CA GLY A 589 24.90 11.67 -29.38
C GLY A 589 25.30 10.25 -28.90
N GLN A 590 24.83 9.79 -27.74
CA GLN A 590 25.19 8.52 -27.14
C GLN A 590 24.03 7.53 -27.18
N ASP A 591 24.37 6.24 -27.19
CA ASP A 591 23.39 5.17 -26.99
C ASP A 591 22.74 5.27 -25.63
N PRO A 592 21.40 5.18 -25.51
CA PRO A 592 20.67 5.36 -24.24
C PRO A 592 21.09 4.38 -23.13
N VAL A 593 21.46 3.14 -23.45
CA VAL A 593 21.96 2.15 -22.48
C VAL A 593 23.37 2.52 -22.03
N ALA A 594 24.27 2.82 -22.98
CA ALA A 594 25.64 3.22 -22.67
C ALA A 594 25.69 4.50 -21.85
N PHE A 595 24.84 5.49 -22.16
CA PHE A 595 24.73 6.73 -21.43
C PHE A 595 24.34 6.49 -19.96
N ARG A 596 23.27 5.71 -19.71
CA ARG A 596 22.86 5.35 -18.36
C ARG A 596 23.96 4.62 -17.59
N LEU A 597 24.62 3.64 -18.22
CA LEU A 597 25.71 2.89 -17.59
C LEU A 597 26.87 3.82 -17.18
N SER A 598 27.17 4.87 -17.94
CA SER A 598 28.22 5.85 -17.60
C SER A 598 27.91 6.69 -16.35
N LEU A 599 26.65 6.68 -15.91
CA LEU A 599 26.15 7.40 -14.73
C LEU A 599 25.86 6.47 -13.53
N LEU A 600 26.15 5.16 -13.64
CA LEU A 600 25.79 4.16 -12.64
C LEU A 600 27.00 3.51 -11.96
N ASP A 601 28.20 4.08 -12.07
CA ASP A 601 29.43 3.50 -11.51
C ASP A 601 29.34 3.24 -10.00
N LYS A 602 28.58 4.04 -9.26
CA LYS A 602 28.37 3.91 -7.82
C LYS A 602 27.20 2.94 -7.46
N HIS A 603 26.44 2.52 -8.44
CA HIS A 603 25.21 1.72 -8.25
C HIS A 603 25.27 0.42 -9.07
N PRO A 604 26.14 -0.55 -8.72
CA PRO A 604 26.38 -1.76 -9.52
C PRO A 604 25.14 -2.66 -9.66
N ARG A 605 24.22 -2.66 -8.70
CA ARG A 605 22.95 -3.40 -8.80
C ARG A 605 22.09 -2.87 -9.95
N PHE A 606 21.96 -1.54 -10.06
CA PHE A 606 21.22 -0.88 -11.15
C PHE A 606 21.88 -1.17 -12.52
N ALA A 607 23.20 -1.04 -12.59
CA ALA A 607 23.95 -1.36 -13.81
C ALA A 607 23.76 -2.83 -14.25
N THR A 608 23.72 -3.78 -13.29
CA THR A 608 23.51 -5.20 -13.58
C THR A 608 22.11 -5.46 -14.14
N VAL A 609 21.06 -4.87 -13.53
CA VAL A 609 19.68 -5.03 -13.98
C VAL A 609 19.49 -4.43 -15.39
N LEU A 610 20.06 -3.25 -15.64
CA LEU A 610 20.02 -2.60 -16.96
C LEU A 610 20.72 -3.44 -18.05
N LYS A 611 21.94 -3.92 -17.76
CA LYS A 611 22.69 -4.80 -18.68
C LYS A 611 21.90 -6.06 -19.00
N LEU A 612 21.33 -6.72 -17.98
CA LEU A 612 20.55 -7.93 -18.18
C LEU A 612 19.34 -7.71 -19.10
N ALA A 613 18.59 -6.61 -18.88
CA ALA A 613 17.45 -6.26 -19.74
C ALA A 613 17.91 -6.00 -21.18
N ALA A 614 18.97 -5.21 -21.38
CA ALA A 614 19.53 -4.89 -22.69
C ALA A 614 20.02 -6.14 -23.43
N ASP A 615 20.77 -7.03 -22.76
CA ASP A 615 21.28 -8.28 -23.32
C ASP A 615 20.14 -9.21 -23.76
N LYS A 616 19.13 -9.40 -22.90
CA LYS A 616 17.96 -10.24 -23.20
C LYS A 616 17.08 -9.65 -24.29
N ALA A 617 17.02 -8.33 -24.40
CA ALA A 617 16.36 -7.62 -25.50
C ALA A 617 17.17 -7.60 -26.79
N GLN A 618 18.43 -8.07 -26.76
CA GLN A 618 19.37 -7.99 -27.87
C GLN A 618 19.55 -6.52 -28.33
N TRP A 619 19.78 -5.62 -27.37
CA TRP A 619 20.03 -4.20 -27.65
C TRP A 619 21.14 -4.03 -28.66
N GLY A 620 21.00 -3.08 -29.59
CA GLY A 620 21.96 -2.87 -30.66
C GLY A 620 21.74 -3.71 -31.93
N ARG A 621 20.90 -4.78 -31.88
CA ARG A 621 20.54 -5.49 -33.14
C ARG A 621 19.55 -4.66 -33.95
N PRO A 622 19.68 -4.64 -35.28
CA PRO A 622 18.71 -3.98 -36.17
C PRO A 622 17.28 -4.50 -35.94
N LEU A 623 16.33 -3.61 -35.99
CA LEU A 623 14.91 -3.92 -35.92
C LEU A 623 14.28 -4.03 -37.30
N ALA A 624 13.13 -4.69 -37.40
CA ALA A 624 12.32 -4.66 -38.61
C ALA A 624 11.90 -3.21 -38.94
N PRO A 625 11.73 -2.87 -40.23
CA PRO A 625 11.30 -1.53 -40.65
C PRO A 625 10.03 -1.08 -39.88
N GLY A 626 9.99 0.18 -39.48
CA GLY A 626 8.86 0.77 -38.72
C GLY A 626 8.80 0.42 -37.25
N ARG A 627 9.79 -0.31 -36.70
CA ARG A 627 9.91 -0.59 -35.27
C ARG A 627 10.99 0.29 -34.62
N ALA A 628 10.74 0.62 -33.38
CA ALA A 628 11.67 1.32 -32.48
C ALA A 628 11.79 0.58 -31.15
N ARG A 629 12.83 0.89 -30.39
CA ARG A 629 13.10 0.30 -29.08
C ARG A 629 13.43 1.39 -28.08
N GLY A 630 12.83 1.34 -26.91
CA GLY A 630 13.12 2.23 -25.77
C GLY A 630 13.58 1.44 -24.57
N VAL A 631 14.29 2.11 -23.66
CA VAL A 631 14.78 1.54 -22.40
C VAL A 631 14.46 2.48 -21.23
N ALA A 632 14.08 1.91 -20.08
CA ALA A 632 13.91 2.62 -18.83
C ALA A 632 14.50 1.82 -17.66
N LEU A 633 14.96 2.53 -16.63
CA LEU A 633 15.51 1.96 -15.41
C LEU A 633 14.95 2.72 -14.20
N HIS A 634 14.26 2.04 -13.31
CA HIS A 634 13.65 2.70 -12.16
C HIS A 634 13.69 1.83 -10.90
N GLU A 635 13.86 2.46 -9.74
CA GLU A 635 13.68 1.81 -8.44
C GLU A 635 12.38 2.27 -7.81
N SER A 636 11.63 1.34 -7.25
CA SER A 636 10.39 1.63 -6.52
C SER A 636 10.25 0.69 -5.34
N PHE A 637 10.12 1.25 -4.14
CA PHE A 637 9.94 0.51 -2.89
C PHE A 637 10.99 -0.59 -2.63
N GLY A 638 12.24 -0.34 -3.03
CA GLY A 638 13.37 -1.27 -2.84
C GLY A 638 13.57 -2.28 -3.95
N SER A 639 12.77 -2.25 -5.00
CA SER A 639 12.91 -3.10 -6.18
C SER A 639 13.41 -2.30 -7.39
N ILE A 640 14.48 -2.75 -8.01
CA ILE A 640 15.08 -2.16 -9.20
C ILE A 640 14.54 -2.88 -10.43
N VAL A 641 14.01 -2.15 -11.40
CA VAL A 641 13.47 -2.70 -12.64
C VAL A 641 14.08 -1.99 -13.83
N ALA A 642 14.51 -2.74 -14.83
CA ALA A 642 14.84 -2.23 -16.15
C ALA A 642 13.94 -2.89 -17.20
N GLU A 643 13.39 -2.08 -18.09
CA GLU A 643 12.55 -2.56 -19.18
C GLU A 643 13.07 -2.09 -20.52
N VAL A 644 13.06 -2.99 -21.50
CA VAL A 644 13.27 -2.68 -22.91
C VAL A 644 11.99 -3.02 -23.65
N VAL A 645 11.40 -2.01 -24.30
CA VAL A 645 10.12 -2.13 -24.99
C VAL A 645 10.34 -1.91 -26.50
N GLU A 646 9.84 -2.85 -27.31
CA GLU A 646 9.84 -2.75 -28.78
C GLU A 646 8.45 -2.37 -29.27
N VAL A 647 8.36 -1.28 -30.04
CA VAL A 647 7.10 -0.68 -30.48
C VAL A 647 7.09 -0.37 -31.96
N SER A 648 5.90 -0.22 -32.54
CA SER A 648 5.65 0.46 -33.81
C SER A 648 4.52 1.47 -33.67
N LEU A 649 4.34 2.32 -34.65
CA LEU A 649 3.19 3.21 -34.77
C LEU A 649 2.26 2.67 -35.88
N ASP A 650 1.07 2.23 -35.49
CA ASP A 650 0.02 1.77 -36.40
C ASP A 650 -1.08 2.85 -36.44
N ASN A 651 -1.19 3.58 -37.56
CA ASN A 651 -2.15 4.70 -37.69
C ASN A 651 -2.04 5.73 -36.53
N GLY A 652 -0.83 6.09 -36.14
CA GLY A 652 -0.56 7.04 -35.07
C GLY A 652 -0.77 6.48 -33.64
N ARG A 653 -1.09 5.19 -33.51
CA ARG A 653 -1.22 4.53 -32.21
C ARG A 653 -0.02 3.64 -31.92
N PRO A 654 0.59 3.72 -30.74
CA PRO A 654 1.67 2.84 -30.35
C PRO A 654 1.17 1.39 -30.22
N ARG A 655 1.89 0.46 -30.87
CA ARG A 655 1.71 -0.98 -30.73
C ARG A 655 2.94 -1.59 -30.09
N VAL A 656 2.76 -2.24 -28.96
CA VAL A 656 3.84 -2.97 -28.26
C VAL A 656 3.99 -4.36 -28.88
N HIS A 657 5.21 -4.71 -29.28
CA HIS A 657 5.53 -6.03 -29.85
C HIS A 657 6.23 -6.94 -28.87
N ARG A 658 7.12 -6.37 -28.06
CA ARG A 658 7.93 -7.12 -27.09
C ARG A 658 8.27 -6.23 -25.90
N VAL A 659 8.23 -6.81 -24.70
CA VAL A 659 8.76 -6.23 -23.46
C VAL A 659 9.75 -7.22 -22.88
N VAL A 660 10.93 -6.74 -22.54
CA VAL A 660 11.91 -7.48 -21.75
C VAL A 660 12.08 -6.74 -20.43
N CYS A 661 11.73 -7.39 -19.33
CA CYS A 661 11.81 -6.85 -17.98
C CYS A 661 12.87 -7.63 -17.19
N ALA A 662 13.80 -6.92 -16.57
CA ALA A 662 14.72 -7.46 -15.58
C ALA A 662 14.44 -6.80 -14.23
N ILE A 663 14.46 -7.59 -13.15
CA ILE A 663 14.14 -7.12 -11.81
C ILE A 663 15.14 -7.64 -10.77
N ASP A 664 15.53 -6.76 -9.87
CA ASP A 664 16.21 -7.10 -8.62
C ASP A 664 15.38 -6.58 -7.44
N CYS A 665 14.69 -7.46 -6.75
CA CYS A 665 13.93 -7.14 -5.53
C CYS A 665 14.63 -7.67 -4.25
N GLY A 666 15.90 -8.03 -4.31
CA GLY A 666 16.65 -8.65 -3.22
C GLY A 666 16.29 -10.12 -3.05
N THR A 667 15.87 -10.53 -1.87
CA THR A 667 15.49 -11.93 -1.62
C THR A 667 14.11 -12.23 -2.17
N VAL A 668 14.05 -13.12 -3.16
CA VAL A 668 12.82 -13.57 -3.81
C VAL A 668 12.19 -14.69 -2.98
N VAL A 669 10.99 -14.46 -2.44
CA VAL A 669 10.24 -15.50 -1.72
C VAL A 669 9.56 -16.43 -2.72
N HIS A 670 8.86 -15.89 -3.70
CA HIS A 670 8.15 -16.64 -4.74
C HIS A 670 8.37 -16.00 -6.11
N PRO A 671 9.13 -16.63 -7.02
CA PRO A 671 9.48 -16.04 -8.32
C PRO A 671 8.30 -15.70 -9.24
N GLY A 672 7.16 -16.36 -9.07
CA GLY A 672 5.96 -16.15 -9.88
C GLY A 672 4.96 -15.11 -9.34
N ILE A 673 5.30 -14.42 -8.23
CA ILE A 673 4.41 -13.43 -7.57
C ILE A 673 5.02 -12.03 -7.56
#